data_a0a0e113ad9d5d647f1c8770df5124af
#
_entry.id   a0a0e113ad9d5d647f1c8770df5124af
#
_cell.length_a   1.000
_cell.length_b   1.000
_cell.length_c   1.000
_cell.angle_alpha   90.00
_cell.angle_beta   90.00
_cell.angle_gamma   90.00
#
_symmetry.space_group_name_H-M   'P 1'
#
loop_
_entity.id
_entity.type
_entity.pdbx_description
1 polymer ?
#
loop_
_entity_poly.entity_id
_entity_poly.type
_entity_poly.pdbx_seq_one_letter_code
_entity_poly.pdbx_strand_id
1 'polypeptide(L)'
;MKDAASLHVKEVLDALGTCSEGLTSEEAAKRLAQYGPNTLIEQKHASAVYKLFVHLKDLFSVLLLFASFLAALAGVLQRSADMLELSLIILVVVLINIVMSLFQEWRAEKAMETLKRWMPEYAKVIRDGELKKTSVRDLVPGDIIALEEGDRVPADARLIEAFDLWTNNVPLTGESEPQPRTAAPVKIVEATYLDAPNLVFMSTSVARGQGKAAVTETGMSTKFGQIAGLTQQIATEPSPLQKEIAHTAKIDFALALAVGIIFFLASVGWLRVNLYAGILFMIGVMVACVPEGLQVTVSSALAINVLKMVKENVLVKRLSAVQTLGSVTVICTDKTGTITKGEMTVNKIWVPDQVIEVSGVGYTPDGKFTSSGKALEKEQSHGIEKLLEISALCNSAKVEPPSDRNTSWSIVGDPTDGALLVAALKYGLTPQSLLAQEPTVHVIPFDSKRKRMTTIHKNGNRIFAYAKGGPRSILSICNKTVANNSVQELTGENLRLVEEKIRQLANEGLRVIAVAYKELPESGGFKGRNIENDMILVGLAGMKDPARPEVKEAVRLAKQAGIKIVIITGDYGPTAQIIAEEVGIVGSEGCRIIRGVDLETMSDSDIVERVRKGDVIFARVSHEQKLRIVSVLKENGDVVAVTGDGANDAPSLKEADIGIAMGASGTDVAREASDMILLDDSFASIVKAVESGRTIYENLKKFIVYVFSHNWAELVPFVLYVLLDIPLPLLVVQVLAIDLIIDVIPSLALSREPPEAGIMQEPPRSVKERLFSKEVFTRSLYVGLIIAAGAMYGCISAWSAGGWHWGMQLPDNSAVYLKGTTMTFAGIVVAQVGNVLACRTNRLSLFKTSSRSNKWIWIGIAAQLSIISVLIYVPLMQRFFGTTAIGLMDWAYLGLLAVIVVFAEEIRKLFARKLAK
;
A
#
# COMPACT_ATOMS: atom_id res chain seq x y z
N MET A 1 37.33 0.08 -7.79
CA MET A 1 38.47 -0.81 -8.08
C MET A 1 38.39 -1.23 -9.54
N LYS A 2 39.13 -0.52 -10.45
CA LYS A 2 39.00 -0.72 -11.92
C LYS A 2 39.43 -2.10 -12.43
N ASP A 3 40.26 -2.83 -11.66
CA ASP A 3 40.85 -4.13 -12.11
C ASP A 3 40.23 -5.36 -11.43
N ALA A 4 39.17 -5.21 -10.64
CA ALA A 4 38.62 -6.31 -9.86
C ALA A 4 38.18 -7.54 -10.71
N ALA A 5 37.83 -7.32 -11.96
CA ALA A 5 37.40 -8.39 -12.87
C ALA A 5 38.58 -9.23 -13.39
N SER A 6 39.78 -8.69 -13.50
CA SER A 6 40.98 -9.41 -13.99
C SER A 6 41.70 -10.21 -12.89
N LEU A 7 41.44 -9.90 -11.65
CA LEU A 7 42.09 -10.50 -10.49
C LEU A 7 41.46 -11.86 -10.13
N HIS A 8 42.32 -12.78 -9.63
CA HIS A 8 41.83 -14.00 -9.01
C HIS A 8 41.08 -13.70 -7.70
N VAL A 9 40.10 -14.56 -7.34
CA VAL A 9 39.29 -14.38 -6.13
C VAL A 9 40.10 -14.04 -4.89
N LYS A 10 41.20 -14.75 -4.67
CA LYS A 10 42.08 -14.52 -3.51
C LYS A 10 42.72 -13.12 -3.53
N GLU A 11 43.19 -12.68 -4.69
CA GLU A 11 43.79 -11.34 -4.87
C GLU A 11 42.72 -10.22 -4.65
N VAL A 12 41.45 -10.46 -5.04
CA VAL A 12 40.38 -9.51 -4.78
C VAL A 12 40.10 -9.40 -3.28
N LEU A 13 40.00 -10.53 -2.58
CA LEU A 13 39.78 -10.56 -1.14
C LEU A 13 40.95 -9.86 -0.39
N ASP A 14 42.19 -10.14 -0.78
CA ASP A 14 43.39 -9.52 -0.19
C ASP A 14 43.40 -7.99 -0.46
N ALA A 15 43.05 -7.56 -1.67
CA ALA A 15 43.01 -6.14 -2.04
C ALA A 15 41.89 -5.37 -1.32
N LEU A 16 40.77 -6.04 -1.01
CA LEU A 16 39.66 -5.48 -0.22
C LEU A 16 39.89 -5.61 1.31
N GLY A 17 40.99 -6.29 1.73
CA GLY A 17 41.25 -6.53 3.13
C GLY A 17 40.10 -7.31 3.83
N THR A 18 39.65 -8.38 3.18
CA THR A 18 38.54 -9.24 3.65
C THR A 18 38.88 -10.72 3.39
N CYS A 19 38.03 -11.61 3.85
CA CYS A 19 38.18 -13.04 3.62
C CYS A 19 36.81 -13.68 3.27
N SER A 20 36.76 -14.98 2.96
CA SER A 20 35.53 -15.71 2.64
C SER A 20 34.50 -15.73 3.79
N GLU A 21 34.97 -15.54 5.04
CA GLU A 21 34.11 -15.44 6.24
C GLU A 21 33.61 -14.00 6.48
N GLY A 22 33.95 -13.06 5.59
CA GLY A 22 33.53 -11.65 5.62
C GLY A 22 34.34 -10.79 6.60
N LEU A 23 33.93 -9.54 6.72
CA LEU A 23 34.49 -8.58 7.67
C LEU A 23 33.99 -8.87 9.08
N THR A 24 34.77 -8.44 10.08
CA THR A 24 34.27 -8.35 11.45
C THR A 24 33.27 -7.18 11.56
N SER A 25 32.31 -7.29 12.46
CA SER A 25 31.33 -6.23 12.70
C SER A 25 31.98 -4.90 13.11
N GLU A 26 33.14 -4.95 13.81
CA GLU A 26 33.91 -3.78 14.22
C GLU A 26 34.58 -3.10 13.00
N GLU A 27 35.20 -3.89 12.12
CA GLU A 27 35.86 -3.38 10.91
C GLU A 27 34.83 -2.79 9.94
N ALA A 28 33.67 -3.44 9.80
CA ALA A 28 32.54 -2.91 9.00
C ALA A 28 32.06 -1.54 9.52
N ALA A 29 31.97 -1.35 10.84
CA ALA A 29 31.60 -0.07 11.44
C ALA A 29 32.67 1.02 11.18
N LYS A 30 33.96 0.69 11.25
CA LYS A 30 35.05 1.62 10.91
C LYS A 30 34.97 2.05 9.44
N ARG A 31 34.77 1.08 8.54
CA ARG A 31 34.65 1.36 7.10
C ARG A 31 33.39 2.19 6.79
N LEU A 32 32.27 1.94 7.49
CA LEU A 32 31.05 2.75 7.33
C LEU A 32 31.30 4.23 7.72
N ALA A 33 32.10 4.47 8.76
CA ALA A 33 32.49 5.84 9.12
C ALA A 33 33.41 6.48 8.08
N GLN A 34 34.24 5.69 7.39
CA GLN A 34 35.22 6.15 6.39
C GLN A 34 34.57 6.37 5.01
N TYR A 35 33.78 5.41 4.51
CA TYR A 35 33.19 5.45 3.16
C TYR A 35 31.81 6.11 3.13
N GLY A 36 31.17 6.24 4.29
CA GLY A 36 29.81 6.72 4.41
C GLY A 36 28.76 5.63 4.08
N PRO A 37 27.47 5.96 4.24
CA PRO A 37 26.40 5.01 3.99
C PRO A 37 26.26 4.71 2.49
N ASN A 38 25.88 3.46 2.17
CA ASN A 38 25.57 3.04 0.80
C ASN A 38 24.21 3.60 0.35
N THR A 39 24.18 4.89 0.04
CA THR A 39 22.99 5.60 -0.43
C THR A 39 23.31 6.41 -1.68
N LEU A 40 22.36 6.49 -2.58
CA LEU A 40 22.41 7.46 -3.66
C LEU A 40 22.09 8.84 -3.06
N ILE A 41 22.72 9.89 -3.55
CA ILE A 41 22.42 11.25 -3.10
C ILE A 41 20.95 11.53 -3.50
N GLU A 42 20.09 11.66 -2.51
CA GLU A 42 18.75 12.18 -2.75
C GLU A 42 18.86 13.60 -3.30
N GLN A 43 17.97 13.96 -4.21
CA GLN A 43 17.85 15.34 -4.70
C GLN A 43 17.82 16.26 -3.48
N LYS A 44 18.73 17.22 -3.43
CA LYS A 44 18.66 18.30 -2.45
C LYS A 44 17.27 18.92 -2.60
N HIS A 45 16.50 18.94 -1.54
CA HIS A 45 15.23 19.65 -1.51
C HIS A 45 15.46 21.03 -2.12
N ALA A 46 14.56 21.42 -3.03
CA ALA A 46 14.64 22.74 -3.62
C ALA A 46 14.78 23.80 -2.51
N SER A 47 15.69 24.74 -2.68
CA SER A 47 15.96 25.76 -1.67
C SER A 47 14.65 26.46 -1.32
N ALA A 48 14.45 26.84 -0.05
CA ALA A 48 13.27 27.59 0.39
C ALA A 48 13.04 28.85 -0.46
N VAL A 49 14.13 29.46 -0.94
CA VAL A 49 14.07 30.62 -1.84
C VAL A 49 13.51 30.23 -3.21
N TYR A 50 13.91 29.08 -3.78
CA TYR A 50 13.35 28.60 -5.04
C TYR A 50 11.85 28.30 -4.91
N LYS A 51 11.44 27.61 -3.84
CA LYS A 51 10.03 27.35 -3.55
C LYS A 51 9.22 28.64 -3.40
N LEU A 52 9.78 29.64 -2.70
CA LEU A 52 9.18 30.97 -2.61
C LEU A 52 8.93 31.58 -3.99
N PHE A 53 9.92 31.52 -4.90
CA PHE A 53 9.74 32.02 -6.27
C PHE A 53 8.72 31.23 -7.09
N VAL A 54 8.59 29.92 -6.88
CA VAL A 54 7.58 29.10 -7.52
C VAL A 54 6.18 29.55 -7.09
N HIS A 55 5.96 29.74 -5.78
CA HIS A 55 4.67 30.21 -5.25
C HIS A 55 4.35 31.67 -5.62
N LEU A 56 5.36 32.52 -5.77
CA LEU A 56 5.17 33.89 -6.30
C LEU A 56 4.72 33.88 -7.77
N LYS A 57 5.09 32.87 -8.56
CA LYS A 57 4.66 32.71 -9.95
C LYS A 57 3.33 32.00 -10.10
N ASP A 58 2.76 31.50 -9.02
CA ASP A 58 1.43 30.94 -9.04
C ASP A 58 0.42 31.99 -9.53
N LEU A 59 -0.49 31.55 -10.37
CA LEU A 59 -1.41 32.43 -11.09
C LEU A 59 -2.19 33.35 -10.15
N PHE A 60 -2.57 32.82 -9.00
CA PHE A 60 -3.29 33.54 -7.98
C PHE A 60 -2.41 34.62 -7.29
N SER A 61 -1.20 34.24 -6.86
CA SER A 61 -0.24 35.20 -6.28
C SER A 61 0.08 36.34 -7.26
N VAL A 62 0.22 36.00 -8.55
CA VAL A 62 0.43 37.04 -9.60
C VAL A 62 -0.77 37.99 -9.71
N LEU A 63 -2.00 37.44 -9.63
CA LEU A 63 -3.21 38.25 -9.68
C LEU A 63 -3.28 39.24 -8.48
N LEU A 64 -3.04 38.74 -7.27
CA LEU A 64 -3.05 39.58 -6.07
C LEU A 64 -1.92 40.60 -6.07
N LEU A 65 -0.72 40.22 -6.54
CA LEU A 65 0.38 41.18 -6.70
C LEU A 65 0.02 42.27 -7.71
N PHE A 66 -0.66 41.91 -8.80
CA PHE A 66 -1.18 42.89 -9.78
C PHE A 66 -2.25 43.79 -9.15
N ALA A 67 -3.15 43.24 -8.34
CA ALA A 67 -4.15 44.00 -7.61
C ALA A 67 -3.50 44.98 -6.63
N SER A 68 -2.50 44.51 -5.85
CA SER A 68 -1.75 45.36 -4.94
C SER A 68 -1.02 46.48 -5.68
N PHE A 69 -0.38 46.17 -6.81
CA PHE A 69 0.24 47.20 -7.66
C PHE A 69 -0.76 48.24 -8.16
N LEU A 70 -1.93 47.82 -8.63
CA LEU A 70 -2.98 48.76 -9.09
C LEU A 70 -3.51 49.63 -7.95
N ALA A 71 -3.74 49.05 -6.77
CA ALA A 71 -4.15 49.79 -5.58
C ALA A 71 -3.08 50.80 -5.15
N ALA A 72 -1.80 50.41 -5.16
CA ALA A 72 -0.69 51.35 -4.88
C ALA A 72 -0.62 52.48 -5.91
N LEU A 73 -0.71 52.16 -7.20
CA LEU A 73 -0.73 53.15 -8.27
C LEU A 73 -1.89 54.12 -8.11
N ALA A 74 -3.09 53.64 -7.83
CA ALA A 74 -4.27 54.46 -7.56
C ALA A 74 -4.05 55.35 -6.33
N GLY A 75 -3.49 54.81 -5.24
CA GLY A 75 -3.16 55.54 -4.03
C GLY A 75 -2.19 56.71 -4.26
N VAL A 76 -1.14 56.48 -5.07
CA VAL A 76 -0.16 57.52 -5.44
C VAL A 76 -0.80 58.59 -6.35
N LEU A 77 -1.54 58.16 -7.37
CA LEU A 77 -2.15 59.08 -8.35
C LEU A 77 -3.25 59.95 -7.74
N GLN A 78 -4.07 59.37 -6.85
CA GLN A 78 -5.20 60.07 -6.20
C GLN A 78 -4.83 60.69 -4.84
N ARG A 79 -3.59 60.48 -4.37
CA ARG A 79 -3.12 60.86 -3.03
C ARG A 79 -4.03 60.32 -1.91
N SER A 80 -4.55 59.10 -2.09
CA SER A 80 -5.44 58.42 -1.16
C SER A 80 -4.63 57.53 -0.24
N ALA A 81 -4.66 57.78 1.07
CA ALA A 81 -4.00 56.92 2.05
C ALA A 81 -4.70 55.53 2.15
N ASP A 82 -6.01 55.51 1.98
CA ASP A 82 -6.82 54.27 2.06
C ASP A 82 -6.44 53.26 0.97
N MET A 83 -6.13 53.72 -0.25
CA MET A 83 -5.68 52.84 -1.35
C MET A 83 -4.27 52.31 -1.12
N LEU A 84 -3.39 53.09 -0.50
CA LEU A 84 -2.05 52.59 -0.10
C LEU A 84 -2.15 51.54 1.02
N GLU A 85 -3.02 51.78 2.00
CA GLU A 85 -3.30 50.82 3.07
C GLU A 85 -3.88 49.52 2.50
N LEU A 86 -4.82 49.58 1.56
CA LEU A 86 -5.38 48.43 0.85
C LEU A 86 -4.29 47.66 0.09
N SER A 87 -3.40 48.34 -0.63
CA SER A 87 -2.28 47.72 -1.31
C SER A 87 -1.38 46.92 -0.33
N LEU A 88 -1.08 47.54 0.83
CA LEU A 88 -0.27 46.87 1.85
C LEU A 88 -0.99 45.63 2.44
N ILE A 89 -2.28 45.72 2.68
CA ILE A 89 -3.10 44.60 3.17
C ILE A 89 -3.05 43.46 2.19
N ILE A 90 -3.27 43.71 0.90
CA ILE A 90 -3.21 42.65 -0.14
C ILE A 90 -1.81 41.99 -0.17
N LEU A 91 -0.75 42.78 -0.01
CA LEU A 91 0.63 42.28 -0.01
C LEU A 91 0.91 41.41 1.21
N VAL A 92 0.39 41.78 2.39
CA VAL A 92 0.44 40.94 3.60
C VAL A 92 -0.32 39.61 3.39
N VAL A 93 -1.47 39.66 2.76
CA VAL A 93 -2.25 38.45 2.42
C VAL A 93 -1.48 37.53 1.47
N VAL A 94 -0.83 38.08 0.43
CA VAL A 94 0.03 37.28 -0.47
C VAL A 94 1.14 36.61 0.33
N LEU A 95 1.77 37.30 1.28
CA LEU A 95 2.81 36.74 2.13
C LEU A 95 2.26 35.60 3.01
N ILE A 96 1.08 35.80 3.61
CA ILE A 96 0.41 34.77 4.42
C ILE A 96 0.11 33.54 3.56
N ASN A 97 -0.44 33.72 2.36
CA ASN A 97 -0.74 32.61 1.44
C ASN A 97 0.53 31.82 1.10
N ILE A 98 1.62 32.49 0.75
CA ILE A 98 2.90 31.83 0.45
C ILE A 98 3.42 31.04 1.65
N VAL A 99 3.39 31.63 2.86
CA VAL A 99 3.82 30.95 4.09
C VAL A 99 2.97 29.72 4.37
N MET A 100 1.65 29.82 4.22
CA MET A 100 0.73 28.71 4.41
C MET A 100 0.95 27.60 3.39
N SER A 101 1.13 27.94 2.12
CA SER A 101 1.42 27.00 1.04
C SER A 101 2.75 26.27 1.28
N LEU A 102 3.81 26.99 1.66
CA LEU A 102 5.10 26.40 2.02
C LEU A 102 4.99 25.46 3.23
N PHE A 103 4.21 25.85 4.25
CA PHE A 103 3.99 25.02 5.43
C PHE A 103 3.25 23.72 5.09
N GLN A 104 2.21 23.80 4.27
CA GLN A 104 1.43 22.62 3.83
C GLN A 104 2.29 21.69 2.95
N GLU A 105 3.08 22.26 2.02
CA GLU A 105 4.02 21.50 1.19
C GLU A 105 5.08 20.78 2.04
N TRP A 106 5.72 21.51 2.99
CA TRP A 106 6.67 20.92 3.93
C TRP A 106 6.06 19.78 4.74
N ARG A 107 4.81 19.92 5.18
CA ARG A 107 4.11 18.88 5.92
C ARG A 107 3.84 17.64 5.06
N ALA A 108 3.45 17.81 3.81
CA ALA A 108 3.25 16.73 2.85
C ALA A 108 4.58 16.02 2.53
N GLU A 109 5.66 16.77 2.29
CA GLU A 109 7.01 16.22 2.06
C GLU A 109 7.50 15.41 3.26
N LYS A 110 7.35 15.92 4.48
CA LYS A 110 7.74 15.22 5.71
C LYS A 110 6.95 13.92 5.91
N ALA A 111 5.67 13.90 5.55
CA ALA A 111 4.87 12.69 5.55
C ALA A 111 5.41 11.64 4.57
N MET A 112 5.77 12.06 3.35
CA MET A 112 6.37 11.19 2.33
C MET A 112 7.76 10.69 2.72
N GLU A 113 8.60 11.54 3.33
CA GLU A 113 9.91 11.13 3.85
C GLU A 113 9.77 10.05 4.94
N THR A 114 8.76 10.20 5.81
CA THR A 114 8.47 9.19 6.81
C THR A 114 8.11 7.85 6.17
N LEU A 115 7.32 7.85 5.09
CA LEU A 115 6.99 6.62 4.34
C LEU A 115 8.23 5.92 3.77
N LYS A 116 9.18 6.67 3.21
CA LYS A 116 10.43 6.10 2.68
C LYS A 116 11.24 5.37 3.77
N ARG A 117 11.21 5.85 5.00
CA ARG A 117 11.91 5.21 6.14
C ARG A 117 11.30 3.87 6.57
N TRP A 118 10.06 3.59 6.21
CA TRP A 118 9.38 2.30 6.49
C TRP A 118 9.71 1.22 5.46
N MET A 119 10.59 1.52 4.49
CA MET A 119 11.09 0.59 3.48
C MET A 119 12.60 0.35 3.66
N PRO A 120 13.06 -0.32 4.72
CA PRO A 120 14.45 -0.67 4.82
C PRO A 120 14.76 -1.78 3.81
N GLU A 121 15.66 -1.50 2.88
CA GLU A 121 16.25 -2.53 2.03
C GLU A 121 17.30 -3.28 2.84
N TYR A 122 17.25 -4.61 2.81
CA TYR A 122 18.18 -5.47 3.50
C TYR A 122 18.99 -6.30 2.51
N ALA A 123 20.23 -6.55 2.83
CA ALA A 123 21.10 -7.48 2.12
C ALA A 123 21.50 -8.64 3.04
N LYS A 124 21.70 -9.80 2.45
CA LYS A 124 22.26 -10.98 3.10
C LYS A 124 23.78 -10.83 3.08
N VAL A 125 24.41 -10.61 4.22
CA VAL A 125 25.85 -10.32 4.34
C VAL A 125 26.50 -11.33 5.26
N ILE A 126 27.66 -11.84 4.87
CA ILE A 126 28.48 -12.68 5.73
C ILE A 126 29.42 -11.75 6.51
N ARG A 127 29.24 -11.70 7.83
CA ARG A 127 30.13 -10.99 8.78
C ARG A 127 30.40 -11.89 9.99
N ASP A 128 31.60 -11.85 10.50
CA ASP A 128 32.00 -12.71 11.63
C ASP A 128 31.81 -14.20 11.35
N GLY A 129 31.89 -14.64 10.08
CA GLY A 129 31.62 -16.03 9.65
C GLY A 129 30.16 -16.45 9.61
N GLU A 130 29.22 -15.53 9.93
CA GLU A 130 27.80 -15.79 9.97
C GLU A 130 27.03 -14.98 8.90
N LEU A 131 25.99 -15.60 8.31
CA LEU A 131 25.08 -14.92 7.40
C LEU A 131 24.12 -14.04 8.21
N LYS A 132 24.21 -12.71 8.02
CA LYS A 132 23.41 -11.71 8.74
C LYS A 132 22.59 -10.88 7.76
N LYS A 133 21.35 -10.58 8.12
CA LYS A 133 20.52 -9.62 7.39
C LYS A 133 20.91 -8.21 7.84
N THR A 134 21.56 -7.46 6.95
CA THR A 134 22.10 -6.11 7.23
C THR A 134 21.38 -5.08 6.36
N SER A 135 21.14 -3.88 6.88
CA SER A 135 20.57 -2.79 6.06
C SER A 135 21.49 -2.50 4.88
N VAL A 136 20.93 -2.36 3.68
CA VAL A 136 21.69 -2.00 2.47
C VAL A 136 22.49 -0.71 2.68
N ARG A 137 21.99 0.22 3.50
CA ARG A 137 22.67 1.48 3.84
C ARG A 137 24.00 1.26 4.59
N ASP A 138 24.10 0.15 5.32
CA ASP A 138 25.25 -0.15 6.18
C ASP A 138 26.29 -1.05 5.50
N LEU A 139 26.12 -1.29 4.18
CA LEU A 139 27.08 -2.01 3.37
C LEU A 139 28.33 -1.17 3.11
N VAL A 140 29.47 -1.84 3.18
CA VAL A 140 30.79 -1.22 2.96
C VAL A 140 31.63 -2.03 1.98
N PRO A 141 32.60 -1.41 1.29
CA PRO A 141 33.57 -2.15 0.48
C PRO A 141 34.31 -3.20 1.33
N GLY A 142 34.32 -4.45 0.82
CA GLY A 142 34.88 -5.61 1.51
C GLY A 142 33.84 -6.51 2.19
N ASP A 143 32.58 -6.09 2.31
CA ASP A 143 31.49 -7.00 2.73
C ASP A 143 31.30 -8.15 1.73
N ILE A 144 31.00 -9.33 2.23
CA ILE A 144 30.61 -10.48 1.41
C ILE A 144 29.11 -10.60 1.40
N ILE A 145 28.50 -10.38 0.25
CA ILE A 145 27.05 -10.49 0.05
C ILE A 145 26.70 -11.86 -0.54
N ALA A 146 25.62 -12.47 -0.04
CA ALA A 146 24.99 -13.65 -0.64
C ALA A 146 23.83 -13.19 -1.53
N LEU A 147 23.77 -13.73 -2.75
CA LEU A 147 22.79 -13.41 -3.79
C LEU A 147 22.03 -14.65 -4.17
N GLU A 148 20.71 -14.55 -4.21
CA GLU A 148 19.78 -15.62 -4.60
C GLU A 148 18.80 -15.11 -5.66
N GLU A 149 18.14 -16.02 -6.35
CA GLU A 149 17.12 -15.69 -7.35
C GLU A 149 16.06 -14.73 -6.79
N GLY A 150 15.82 -13.63 -7.52
CA GLY A 150 14.90 -12.56 -7.13
C GLY A 150 15.49 -11.48 -6.21
N ASP A 151 16.73 -11.64 -5.75
CA ASP A 151 17.43 -10.61 -4.99
C ASP A 151 17.85 -9.45 -5.91
N ARG A 152 17.80 -8.23 -5.40
CA ARG A 152 18.42 -7.07 -6.01
C ARG A 152 19.86 -6.94 -5.54
N VAL A 153 20.79 -6.68 -6.45
CA VAL A 153 22.19 -6.44 -6.13
C VAL A 153 22.32 -5.09 -5.42
N PRO A 154 22.76 -5.06 -4.14
CA PRO A 154 22.67 -3.87 -3.31
C PRO A 154 23.85 -2.89 -3.49
N ALA A 155 24.94 -3.33 -4.13
CA ALA A 155 26.16 -2.56 -4.36
C ALA A 155 26.93 -3.18 -5.52
N ASP A 156 27.92 -2.46 -6.10
CA ASP A 156 28.79 -3.08 -7.10
C ASP A 156 29.70 -4.09 -6.41
N ALA A 157 29.78 -5.30 -6.94
CA ALA A 157 30.51 -6.39 -6.29
C ALA A 157 31.16 -7.34 -7.28
N ARG A 158 32.25 -7.99 -6.85
CA ARG A 158 33.01 -9.02 -7.58
C ARG A 158 32.59 -10.40 -7.08
N LEU A 159 32.10 -11.23 -7.98
CA LEU A 159 31.69 -12.61 -7.65
C LEU A 159 32.87 -13.45 -7.17
N ILE A 160 32.71 -14.09 -6.05
CA ILE A 160 33.68 -15.05 -5.47
C ILE A 160 33.22 -16.50 -5.63
N GLU A 161 31.88 -16.73 -5.65
CA GLU A 161 31.22 -17.99 -5.97
C GLU A 161 30.01 -17.73 -6.86
N ALA A 162 29.74 -18.61 -7.84
CA ALA A 162 28.57 -18.54 -8.71
C ALA A 162 28.11 -19.95 -9.09
N PHE A 163 26.84 -20.24 -8.83
CA PHE A 163 26.18 -21.51 -9.16
C PHE A 163 24.98 -21.24 -10.07
N ASP A 164 25.14 -21.44 -11.37
CA ASP A 164 24.11 -21.18 -12.39
C ASP A 164 23.50 -19.76 -12.24
N LEU A 165 24.36 -18.79 -11.91
CA LEU A 165 23.95 -17.41 -11.62
C LEU A 165 23.78 -16.61 -12.91
N TRP A 166 22.60 -15.98 -13.05
CA TRP A 166 22.24 -15.07 -14.14
C TRP A 166 21.71 -13.77 -13.57
N THR A 167 22.12 -12.64 -14.16
CA THR A 167 21.63 -11.32 -13.71
C THR A 167 20.98 -10.56 -14.84
N ASN A 168 19.94 -9.82 -14.50
CA ASN A 168 19.26 -8.88 -15.40
C ASN A 168 19.85 -7.49 -15.21
N ASN A 169 20.46 -6.96 -16.26
CA ASN A 169 21.17 -5.68 -16.26
C ASN A 169 20.35 -4.52 -16.86
N VAL A 170 19.05 -4.68 -17.10
CA VAL A 170 18.14 -3.65 -17.66
C VAL A 170 18.37 -2.25 -17.09
N PRO A 171 18.54 -2.07 -15.75
CA PRO A 171 18.71 -0.73 -15.19
C PRO A 171 19.97 0.01 -15.64
N LEU A 172 20.96 -0.73 -16.16
CA LEU A 172 22.23 -0.18 -16.60
C LEU A 172 22.40 -0.18 -18.12
N THR A 173 21.96 -1.25 -18.79
CA THR A 173 22.21 -1.46 -20.22
C THR A 173 20.96 -1.23 -21.08
N GLY A 174 19.78 -1.31 -20.48
CA GLY A 174 18.49 -1.30 -21.19
C GLY A 174 18.15 -2.63 -21.87
N GLU A 175 19.05 -3.63 -21.84
CA GLU A 175 18.83 -4.96 -22.43
C GLU A 175 18.12 -5.88 -21.44
N SER A 176 17.03 -6.51 -21.86
CA SER A 176 16.17 -7.33 -21.00
C SER A 176 16.60 -8.79 -20.91
N GLU A 177 17.58 -9.23 -21.71
CA GLU A 177 18.05 -10.61 -21.70
C GLU A 177 19.01 -10.84 -20.53
N PRO A 178 18.71 -11.82 -19.62
CA PRO A 178 19.60 -12.12 -18.50
C PRO A 178 20.97 -12.61 -18.96
N GLN A 179 22.01 -12.15 -18.28
CA GLN A 179 23.41 -12.46 -18.59
C GLN A 179 23.97 -13.51 -17.63
N PRO A 180 24.66 -14.57 -18.13
CA PRO A 180 25.28 -15.57 -17.27
C PRO A 180 26.47 -14.99 -16.52
N ARG A 181 26.67 -15.43 -15.27
CA ARG A 181 27.71 -14.94 -14.37
C ARG A 181 28.66 -16.06 -13.93
N THR A 182 29.92 -15.71 -13.70
CA THR A 182 30.97 -16.64 -13.28
C THR A 182 31.90 -15.99 -12.26
N ALA A 183 32.54 -16.79 -11.42
CA ALA A 183 33.58 -16.32 -10.51
C ALA A 183 34.98 -16.27 -11.15
N ALA A 184 35.17 -16.83 -12.36
CA ALA A 184 36.47 -16.86 -13.03
C ALA A 184 37.00 -15.45 -13.37
N PRO A 185 38.35 -15.22 -13.29
CA PRO A 185 38.94 -13.96 -13.70
C PRO A 185 38.76 -13.73 -15.22
N VAL A 186 38.48 -12.49 -15.62
CA VAL A 186 38.24 -12.13 -17.02
C VAL A 186 39.03 -10.89 -17.39
N LYS A 187 39.78 -10.95 -18.50
CA LYS A 187 40.48 -9.77 -19.05
C LYS A 187 39.47 -8.89 -19.76
N ILE A 188 39.24 -7.68 -19.27
CA ILE A 188 38.27 -6.75 -19.82
C ILE A 188 38.99 -5.55 -20.45
N VAL A 189 38.47 -5.13 -21.59
CA VAL A 189 38.74 -3.82 -22.18
C VAL A 189 37.71 -2.84 -21.58
N GLU A 190 38.09 -1.61 -21.32
CA GLU A 190 37.27 -0.60 -20.60
C GLU A 190 35.85 -0.40 -21.19
N ALA A 191 35.69 -0.62 -22.50
CA ALA A 191 34.42 -0.51 -23.21
C ALA A 191 33.38 -1.62 -22.87
N THR A 192 33.80 -2.74 -22.24
CA THR A 192 32.95 -3.90 -21.92
C THR A 192 32.85 -4.16 -20.42
N TYR A 193 33.14 -3.16 -19.60
CA TYR A 193 33.14 -3.34 -18.12
C TYR A 193 31.77 -3.75 -17.57
N LEU A 194 30.67 -3.23 -18.14
CA LEU A 194 29.31 -3.59 -17.71
C LEU A 194 28.92 -5.02 -18.11
N ASP A 195 29.58 -5.58 -19.13
CA ASP A 195 29.33 -6.95 -19.62
C ASP A 195 30.23 -7.98 -18.91
N ALA A 196 31.07 -7.55 -17.98
CA ALA A 196 31.97 -8.43 -17.27
C ALA A 196 31.21 -9.54 -16.55
N PRO A 197 31.40 -10.83 -16.94
CA PRO A 197 30.61 -11.92 -16.41
C PRO A 197 30.89 -12.22 -14.93
N ASN A 198 31.92 -11.65 -14.36
CA ASN A 198 32.31 -11.85 -12.95
C ASN A 198 32.07 -10.62 -12.05
N LEU A 199 31.37 -9.61 -12.58
CA LEU A 199 30.91 -8.46 -11.82
C LEU A 199 29.39 -8.45 -11.74
N VAL A 200 28.88 -7.96 -10.63
CA VAL A 200 27.45 -7.66 -10.44
C VAL A 200 27.34 -6.20 -9.99
N PHE A 201 26.28 -5.53 -10.43
CA PHE A 201 26.17 -4.09 -10.29
C PHE A 201 24.93 -3.70 -9.48
N MET A 202 25.06 -2.61 -8.72
CA MET A 202 23.95 -2.03 -7.98
C MET A 202 22.72 -1.83 -8.89
N SER A 203 21.54 -2.09 -8.35
CA SER A 203 20.23 -1.99 -9.03
C SER A 203 19.94 -3.06 -10.07
N THR A 204 20.85 -3.97 -10.39
CA THR A 204 20.55 -5.17 -11.19
C THR A 204 19.87 -6.23 -10.32
N SER A 205 19.28 -7.24 -10.92
CA SER A 205 18.58 -8.31 -10.18
C SER A 205 19.10 -9.69 -10.59
N VAL A 206 19.06 -10.63 -9.66
CA VAL A 206 19.36 -12.04 -9.92
C VAL A 206 18.16 -12.68 -10.59
N ALA A 207 18.32 -13.06 -11.84
CA ALA A 207 17.27 -13.71 -12.63
C ALA A 207 17.19 -15.22 -12.38
N ARG A 208 18.32 -15.85 -12.02
CA ARG A 208 18.40 -17.28 -11.75
C ARG A 208 19.68 -17.63 -11.00
N GLY A 209 19.62 -18.69 -10.19
CA GLY A 209 20.77 -19.25 -9.49
C GLY A 209 21.14 -18.50 -8.22
N GLN A 210 22.36 -18.77 -7.73
CA GLN A 210 22.86 -18.20 -6.49
C GLN A 210 24.38 -17.94 -6.56
N GLY A 211 24.87 -17.04 -5.71
CA GLY A 211 26.29 -16.74 -5.64
C GLY A 211 26.69 -15.93 -4.42
N LYS A 212 28.00 -15.77 -4.24
CA LYS A 212 28.56 -14.84 -3.26
C LYS A 212 29.44 -13.82 -3.97
N ALA A 213 29.41 -12.59 -3.50
CA ALA A 213 30.18 -11.51 -4.08
C ALA A 213 30.83 -10.61 -3.00
N ALA A 214 32.03 -10.12 -3.26
CA ALA A 214 32.70 -9.14 -2.42
C ALA A 214 32.35 -7.73 -2.91
N VAL A 215 31.78 -6.89 -2.04
CA VAL A 215 31.43 -5.50 -2.36
C VAL A 215 32.69 -4.70 -2.70
N THR A 216 32.68 -4.09 -3.86
CA THR A 216 33.80 -3.27 -4.36
C THR A 216 33.55 -1.78 -4.23
N GLU A 217 32.33 -1.33 -4.51
CA GLU A 217 31.95 0.08 -4.48
C GLU A 217 30.51 0.25 -3.98
N THR A 218 30.25 1.37 -3.26
CA THR A 218 28.97 1.66 -2.61
C THR A 218 28.47 3.05 -2.99
N GLY A 219 27.17 3.30 -2.88
CA GLY A 219 26.52 4.59 -3.06
C GLY A 219 26.80 5.23 -4.41
N MET A 220 27.18 6.51 -4.39
CA MET A 220 27.49 7.27 -5.61
C MET A 220 28.71 6.81 -6.36
N SER A 221 29.59 6.01 -5.75
CA SER A 221 30.76 5.43 -6.42
C SER A 221 30.40 4.27 -7.32
N THR A 222 29.23 3.62 -7.13
CA THR A 222 28.73 2.54 -7.99
C THR A 222 28.45 3.02 -9.42
N LYS A 223 28.41 2.10 -10.37
CA LYS A 223 28.07 2.45 -11.78
C LYS A 223 26.67 3.05 -11.89
N PHE A 224 25.71 2.48 -11.17
CA PHE A 224 24.37 3.04 -11.11
C PHE A 224 24.33 4.43 -10.45
N GLY A 225 25.11 4.64 -9.38
CA GLY A 225 25.27 5.95 -8.73
C GLY A 225 25.82 7.02 -9.68
N GLN A 226 26.82 6.66 -10.47
CA GLN A 226 27.40 7.57 -11.48
C GLN A 226 26.38 7.96 -12.57
N ILE A 227 25.58 7.00 -13.07
CA ILE A 227 24.51 7.24 -14.04
C ILE A 227 23.39 8.08 -13.42
N ALA A 228 22.97 7.74 -12.20
CA ALA A 228 21.93 8.47 -11.48
C ALA A 228 22.32 9.94 -11.24
N GLY A 229 23.60 10.21 -10.99
CA GLY A 229 24.13 11.56 -10.87
C GLY A 229 24.01 12.40 -12.15
N LEU A 230 24.05 11.77 -13.32
CA LEU A 230 23.90 12.43 -14.62
C LEU A 230 22.41 12.63 -15.02
N THR A 231 21.50 11.79 -14.51
CA THR A 231 20.09 11.72 -14.91
C THR A 231 19.12 12.45 -13.95
N GLN A 232 19.59 13.26 -13.04
CA GLN A 232 18.83 13.88 -11.93
C GLN A 232 17.65 14.80 -12.33
N GLN A 233 17.19 14.84 -13.58
CA GLN A 233 16.15 15.77 -14.05
C GLN A 233 14.81 15.14 -14.45
N ILE A 234 14.58 13.85 -14.18
CA ILE A 234 13.27 13.26 -14.53
C ILE A 234 12.27 13.61 -13.42
N ALA A 235 11.44 14.61 -13.71
CA ALA A 235 10.30 14.97 -12.85
C ALA A 235 9.31 13.79 -12.78
N THR A 236 8.86 13.45 -11.60
CA THR A 236 7.78 12.46 -11.39
C THR A 236 6.50 12.95 -12.08
N GLU A 237 5.90 12.12 -12.92
CA GLU A 237 4.61 12.44 -13.55
C GLU A 237 3.52 12.64 -12.49
N PRO A 238 2.70 13.71 -12.62
CA PRO A 238 1.59 13.94 -11.71
C PRO A 238 0.53 12.85 -11.84
N SER A 239 -0.07 12.46 -10.73
CA SER A 239 -1.12 11.44 -10.68
C SER A 239 -2.36 11.87 -11.49
N PRO A 240 -3.22 10.92 -11.93
CA PRO A 240 -4.47 11.25 -12.62
C PRO A 240 -5.34 12.25 -11.84
N LEU A 241 -5.41 12.10 -10.52
CA LEU A 241 -6.11 13.02 -9.63
C LEU A 241 -5.50 14.42 -9.66
N GLN A 242 -4.18 14.55 -9.60
CA GLN A 242 -3.51 15.82 -9.68
C GLN A 242 -3.73 16.48 -11.05
N LYS A 243 -3.74 15.70 -12.14
CA LYS A 243 -4.09 16.17 -13.49
C LYS A 243 -5.55 16.66 -13.54
N GLU A 244 -6.49 15.93 -12.91
CA GLU A 244 -7.91 16.32 -12.84
C GLU A 244 -8.10 17.61 -12.05
N ILE A 245 -7.49 17.72 -10.87
CA ILE A 245 -7.55 18.92 -10.03
C ILE A 245 -6.95 20.13 -10.77
N ALA A 246 -5.77 19.96 -11.39
CA ALA A 246 -5.14 21.02 -12.16
C ALA A 246 -5.98 21.45 -13.38
N HIS A 247 -6.66 20.52 -14.04
CA HIS A 247 -7.58 20.81 -15.14
C HIS A 247 -8.82 21.59 -14.65
N THR A 248 -9.40 21.16 -13.51
CA THR A 248 -10.53 21.85 -12.88
C THR A 248 -10.13 23.25 -12.45
N ALA A 249 -9.00 23.43 -11.78
CA ALA A 249 -8.49 24.74 -11.39
C ALA A 249 -8.32 25.70 -12.58
N LYS A 250 -7.91 25.19 -13.76
CA LYS A 250 -7.83 26.01 -14.99
C LYS A 250 -9.21 26.41 -15.50
N ILE A 251 -10.21 25.52 -15.42
CA ILE A 251 -11.58 25.84 -15.83
C ILE A 251 -12.18 26.87 -14.86
N ASP A 252 -12.01 26.67 -13.56
CA ASP A 252 -12.49 27.59 -12.53
C ASP A 252 -11.86 28.97 -12.70
N PHE A 253 -10.57 29.03 -12.95
CA PHE A 253 -9.89 30.31 -13.22
C PHE A 253 -10.41 31.00 -14.48
N ALA A 254 -10.61 30.26 -15.58
CA ALA A 254 -11.16 30.84 -16.80
C ALA A 254 -12.61 31.36 -16.61
N LEU A 255 -13.40 30.62 -15.81
CA LEU A 255 -14.76 31.02 -15.43
C LEU A 255 -14.72 32.26 -14.53
N ALA A 256 -13.87 32.28 -13.50
CA ALA A 256 -13.67 33.40 -12.60
C ALA A 256 -13.26 34.67 -13.37
N LEU A 257 -12.34 34.54 -14.33
CA LEU A 257 -11.92 35.64 -15.20
C LEU A 257 -13.08 36.17 -16.04
N ALA A 258 -13.85 35.26 -16.67
CA ALA A 258 -15.00 35.64 -17.48
C ALA A 258 -16.07 36.36 -16.64
N VAL A 259 -16.41 35.79 -15.47
CA VAL A 259 -17.34 36.39 -14.50
C VAL A 259 -16.82 37.75 -14.02
N GLY A 260 -15.55 37.83 -13.63
CA GLY A 260 -14.89 39.08 -13.22
C GLY A 260 -14.98 40.17 -14.28
N ILE A 261 -14.70 39.84 -15.54
CA ILE A 261 -14.81 40.78 -16.66
C ILE A 261 -16.26 41.24 -16.86
N ILE A 262 -17.23 40.33 -16.81
CA ILE A 262 -18.66 40.68 -16.94
C ILE A 262 -19.07 41.67 -15.84
N PHE A 263 -18.72 41.36 -14.59
CA PHE A 263 -19.04 42.24 -13.47
C PHE A 263 -18.25 43.54 -13.47
N PHE A 264 -17.01 43.56 -13.96
CA PHE A 264 -16.28 44.77 -14.23
C PHE A 264 -17.02 45.70 -15.20
N LEU A 265 -17.42 45.17 -16.36
CA LEU A 265 -18.15 45.91 -17.36
C LEU A 265 -19.51 46.43 -16.83
N ALA A 266 -20.20 45.58 -16.03
CA ALA A 266 -21.44 45.97 -15.37
C ALA A 266 -21.21 47.09 -14.31
N SER A 267 -20.21 46.97 -13.46
CA SER A 267 -19.93 47.98 -12.42
C SER A 267 -19.51 49.33 -13.00
N VAL A 268 -18.67 49.35 -14.03
CA VAL A 268 -18.23 50.59 -14.69
C VAL A 268 -19.32 51.16 -15.59
N GLY A 269 -19.99 50.30 -16.39
CA GLY A 269 -21.00 50.72 -17.36
C GLY A 269 -22.37 51.08 -16.75
N TRP A 270 -22.86 50.26 -15.81
CA TRP A 270 -24.18 50.43 -15.21
C TRP A 270 -24.13 51.25 -13.93
N LEU A 271 -23.30 50.85 -12.94
CA LEU A 271 -23.17 51.56 -11.66
C LEU A 271 -22.31 52.83 -11.74
N ARG A 272 -21.63 53.05 -12.90
CA ARG A 272 -20.72 54.19 -13.12
C ARG A 272 -19.65 54.36 -12.06
N VAL A 273 -19.22 53.25 -11.49
CA VAL A 273 -18.10 53.19 -10.54
C VAL A 273 -16.82 53.63 -11.27
N ASN A 274 -15.90 54.28 -10.60
CA ASN A 274 -14.65 54.70 -11.22
C ASN A 274 -13.84 53.46 -11.66
N LEU A 275 -13.01 53.59 -12.69
CA LEU A 275 -12.29 52.52 -13.32
C LEU A 275 -11.46 51.68 -12.31
N TYR A 276 -10.82 52.31 -11.36
CA TYR A 276 -9.97 51.65 -10.38
C TYR A 276 -10.79 50.81 -9.40
N ALA A 277 -11.88 51.39 -8.90
CA ALA A 277 -12.81 50.63 -8.02
C ALA A 277 -13.43 49.45 -8.77
N GLY A 278 -13.75 49.60 -10.08
CA GLY A 278 -14.22 48.53 -10.92
C GLY A 278 -13.18 47.41 -11.10
N ILE A 279 -11.90 47.72 -11.25
CA ILE A 279 -10.83 46.73 -11.32
C ILE A 279 -10.67 45.98 -10.00
N LEU A 280 -10.64 46.68 -8.88
CA LEU A 280 -10.56 46.05 -7.56
C LEU A 280 -11.74 45.12 -7.28
N PHE A 281 -12.93 45.58 -7.69
CA PHE A 281 -14.15 44.75 -7.62
C PHE A 281 -14.03 43.47 -8.49
N MET A 282 -13.57 43.62 -9.74
CA MET A 282 -13.30 42.49 -10.62
C MET A 282 -12.37 41.47 -9.96
N ILE A 283 -11.28 41.96 -9.35
CA ILE A 283 -10.31 41.10 -8.66
C ILE A 283 -10.98 40.41 -7.46
N GLY A 284 -11.80 41.10 -6.69
CA GLY A 284 -12.56 40.55 -5.57
C GLY A 284 -13.45 39.39 -5.98
N VAL A 285 -14.20 39.57 -7.08
CA VAL A 285 -15.05 38.55 -7.66
C VAL A 285 -14.23 37.35 -8.16
N MET A 286 -13.07 37.62 -8.79
CA MET A 286 -12.17 36.55 -9.23
C MET A 286 -11.62 35.74 -8.05
N VAL A 287 -11.21 36.40 -6.97
CA VAL A 287 -10.75 35.76 -5.74
C VAL A 287 -11.83 34.88 -5.15
N ALA A 288 -13.06 35.39 -5.01
CA ALA A 288 -14.19 34.63 -4.47
C ALA A 288 -14.58 33.37 -5.31
N CYS A 289 -14.18 33.32 -6.58
CA CYS A 289 -14.47 32.18 -7.47
C CYS A 289 -13.37 31.11 -7.48
N VAL A 290 -12.15 31.37 -7.00
CA VAL A 290 -11.01 30.47 -7.11
C VAL A 290 -10.72 29.77 -5.78
N PRO A 291 -10.88 28.45 -5.69
CA PRO A 291 -10.58 27.69 -4.46
C PRO A 291 -9.07 27.54 -4.27
N GLU A 292 -8.46 28.48 -3.57
CA GLU A 292 -7.00 28.65 -3.51
C GLU A 292 -6.24 27.45 -2.91
N GLY A 293 -6.69 26.92 -1.82
CA GLY A 293 -6.02 25.84 -1.10
C GLY A 293 -6.25 24.45 -1.68
N LEU A 294 -7.07 24.26 -2.72
CA LEU A 294 -7.59 22.95 -3.13
C LEU A 294 -6.49 21.94 -3.44
N GLN A 295 -5.52 22.29 -4.28
CA GLN A 295 -4.50 21.35 -4.76
C GLN A 295 -3.57 20.90 -3.63
N VAL A 296 -3.13 21.83 -2.79
CA VAL A 296 -2.21 21.58 -1.67
C VAL A 296 -2.92 20.81 -0.57
N THR A 297 -4.19 21.15 -0.29
CA THR A 297 -5.01 20.49 0.73
C THR A 297 -5.32 19.05 0.35
N VAL A 298 -5.65 18.78 -0.93
CA VAL A 298 -5.87 17.40 -1.42
C VAL A 298 -4.57 16.59 -1.32
N SER A 299 -3.43 17.14 -1.71
CA SER A 299 -2.14 16.45 -1.59
C SER A 299 -1.81 16.12 -0.14
N SER A 300 -2.04 17.05 0.78
CA SER A 300 -1.87 16.86 2.22
C SER A 300 -2.83 15.80 2.77
N ALA A 301 -4.08 15.81 2.34
CA ALA A 301 -5.08 14.83 2.72
C ALA A 301 -4.70 13.41 2.27
N LEU A 302 -4.22 13.27 1.03
CA LEU A 302 -3.72 11.98 0.52
C LEU A 302 -2.52 11.48 1.33
N ALA A 303 -1.53 12.33 1.58
CA ALA A 303 -0.36 11.95 2.36
C ALA A 303 -0.72 11.48 3.78
N ILE A 304 -1.64 12.17 4.46
CA ILE A 304 -2.12 11.79 5.79
C ILE A 304 -2.82 10.41 5.76
N ASN A 305 -3.64 10.16 4.74
CA ASN A 305 -4.36 8.90 4.62
C ASN A 305 -3.44 7.73 4.25
N VAL A 306 -2.43 7.96 3.42
CA VAL A 306 -1.39 6.96 3.12
C VAL A 306 -0.62 6.57 4.39
N LEU A 307 -0.27 7.53 5.26
CA LEU A 307 0.33 7.22 6.57
C LEU A 307 -0.59 6.36 7.45
N LYS A 308 -1.91 6.53 7.33
CA LYS A 308 -2.88 5.66 8.02
C LYS A 308 -2.86 4.25 7.45
N MET A 309 -2.79 4.08 6.13
CA MET A 309 -2.71 2.77 5.47
C MET A 309 -1.48 1.97 5.89
N VAL A 310 -0.33 2.64 6.13
CA VAL A 310 0.88 1.96 6.67
C VAL A 310 0.62 1.35 8.04
N LYS A 311 -0.15 2.02 8.91
CA LYS A 311 -0.55 1.47 10.21
C LYS A 311 -1.50 0.27 10.09
N GLU A 312 -2.12 0.11 8.93
CA GLU A 312 -2.98 -1.01 8.55
C GLU A 312 -2.21 -2.06 7.73
N ASN A 313 -0.88 -2.08 7.82
CA ASN A 313 0.06 -2.98 7.13
C ASN A 313 0.08 -2.83 5.60
N VAL A 314 -0.34 -1.70 5.07
CA VAL A 314 -0.34 -1.42 3.64
C VAL A 314 0.58 -0.25 3.34
N LEU A 315 1.72 -0.52 2.73
CA LEU A 315 2.67 0.49 2.29
C LEU A 315 2.41 0.86 0.83
N VAL A 316 2.04 2.10 0.59
CA VAL A 316 1.76 2.63 -0.75
C VAL A 316 3.01 3.32 -1.29
N LYS A 317 3.50 2.87 -2.44
CA LYS A 317 4.66 3.46 -3.14
C LYS A 317 4.27 4.61 -4.07
N ARG A 318 3.08 4.52 -4.70
CA ARG A 318 2.56 5.54 -5.60
C ARG A 318 1.22 6.06 -5.12
N LEU A 319 1.09 7.37 -4.95
CA LEU A 319 -0.17 7.99 -4.50
C LEU A 319 -1.34 7.74 -5.45
N SER A 320 -1.06 7.54 -6.75
CA SER A 320 -2.08 7.20 -7.75
C SER A 320 -2.78 5.86 -7.44
N ALA A 321 -2.07 4.88 -6.90
CA ALA A 321 -2.63 3.59 -6.54
C ALA A 321 -3.77 3.71 -5.51
N VAL A 322 -3.67 4.66 -4.56
CA VAL A 322 -4.73 4.91 -3.57
C VAL A 322 -6.06 5.28 -4.22
N GLN A 323 -6.00 6.06 -5.28
CA GLN A 323 -7.20 6.47 -6.02
C GLN A 323 -7.81 5.29 -6.79
N THR A 324 -6.96 4.47 -7.42
CA THR A 324 -7.37 3.30 -8.21
C THR A 324 -7.97 2.20 -7.33
N LEU A 325 -7.50 2.06 -6.08
CA LEU A 325 -8.02 1.08 -5.11
C LEU A 325 -9.54 1.13 -4.95
N GLY A 326 -10.13 2.32 -4.90
CA GLY A 326 -11.58 2.48 -4.79
C GLY A 326 -12.38 2.00 -6.01
N SER A 327 -11.71 1.80 -7.14
CA SER A 327 -12.30 1.40 -8.42
C SER A 327 -12.03 -0.06 -8.78
N VAL A 328 -11.29 -0.82 -7.96
CA VAL A 328 -10.94 -2.23 -8.23
C VAL A 328 -12.19 -3.06 -8.43
N THR A 329 -12.27 -3.76 -9.58
CA THR A 329 -13.35 -4.69 -9.94
C THR A 329 -12.93 -6.14 -9.79
N VAL A 330 -11.64 -6.45 -10.01
CA VAL A 330 -11.09 -7.80 -9.96
C VAL A 330 -9.79 -7.81 -9.16
N ILE A 331 -9.66 -8.77 -8.25
CA ILE A 331 -8.41 -9.08 -7.55
C ILE A 331 -7.92 -10.43 -8.06
N CYS A 332 -6.81 -10.44 -8.79
CA CYS A 332 -6.07 -11.63 -9.18
C CYS A 332 -5.03 -11.94 -8.11
N THR A 333 -5.22 -13.03 -7.38
CA THR A 333 -4.37 -13.37 -6.24
C THR A 333 -3.71 -14.72 -6.42
N ASP A 334 -2.45 -14.83 -5.98
CA ASP A 334 -1.84 -16.13 -5.79
C ASP A 334 -2.42 -16.80 -4.54
N LYS A 335 -2.35 -18.12 -4.50
CA LYS A 335 -2.80 -18.91 -3.35
C LYS A 335 -1.79 -18.87 -2.22
N THR A 336 -0.51 -19.23 -2.54
CA THR A 336 0.55 -19.49 -1.56
C THR A 336 1.07 -18.18 -0.98
N GLY A 337 1.23 -18.12 0.35
CA GLY A 337 1.76 -16.95 1.06
C GLY A 337 0.78 -15.77 1.18
N THR A 338 -0.27 -15.68 0.33
CA THR A 338 -1.25 -14.58 0.33
C THR A 338 -2.59 -15.01 0.96
N ILE A 339 -3.25 -16.03 0.37
CA ILE A 339 -4.48 -16.62 0.93
C ILE A 339 -4.11 -17.55 2.08
N THR A 340 -3.03 -18.30 1.91
CA THR A 340 -2.47 -19.23 2.88
C THR A 340 -1.29 -18.59 3.61
N LYS A 341 -0.84 -19.23 4.69
CA LYS A 341 0.31 -18.73 5.47
C LYS A 341 1.66 -18.94 4.80
N GLY A 342 1.76 -19.84 3.81
CA GLY A 342 3.04 -20.31 3.27
C GLY A 342 3.77 -21.27 4.23
N GLU A 343 3.09 -21.77 5.25
CA GLU A 343 3.64 -22.61 6.31
C GLU A 343 3.04 -24.01 6.22
N MET A 344 3.73 -24.92 5.53
CA MET A 344 3.29 -26.30 5.42
C MET A 344 3.09 -26.91 6.80
N THR A 345 1.95 -27.55 7.05
CA THR A 345 1.56 -28.10 8.37
C THR A 345 1.01 -29.51 8.20
N VAL A 346 1.45 -30.46 9.02
CA VAL A 346 0.85 -31.82 9.09
C VAL A 346 -0.51 -31.71 9.78
N ASN A 347 -1.56 -32.10 9.07
CA ASN A 347 -2.94 -32.07 9.57
C ASN A 347 -3.47 -33.45 9.89
N LYS A 348 -3.05 -34.49 9.15
CA LYS A 348 -3.48 -35.86 9.37
C LYS A 348 -2.30 -36.82 9.25
N ILE A 349 -2.27 -37.79 10.12
CA ILE A 349 -1.37 -38.95 10.05
C ILE A 349 -2.24 -40.19 9.91
N TRP A 350 -1.90 -41.05 8.97
CA TRP A 350 -2.52 -42.37 8.83
C TRP A 350 -1.47 -43.45 9.09
N VAL A 351 -1.80 -44.33 9.97
CA VAL A 351 -1.15 -45.62 10.15
C VAL A 351 -2.17 -46.73 9.87
N PRO A 352 -1.79 -47.97 9.51
CA PRO A 352 -2.73 -48.96 8.98
C PRO A 352 -4.01 -49.15 9.79
N ASP A 353 -4.01 -48.89 11.07
CA ASP A 353 -5.15 -49.17 11.96
C ASP A 353 -5.95 -47.91 12.33
N GLN A 354 -5.43 -46.73 12.07
CA GLN A 354 -6.11 -45.51 12.49
C GLN A 354 -5.70 -44.21 11.74
N VAL A 355 -6.61 -43.23 11.76
CA VAL A 355 -6.37 -41.88 11.28
C VAL A 355 -6.30 -40.94 12.45
N ILE A 356 -5.25 -40.14 12.54
CA ILE A 356 -4.99 -39.16 13.60
C ILE A 356 -5.04 -37.78 13.00
N GLU A 357 -5.78 -36.90 13.63
CA GLU A 357 -5.80 -35.49 13.32
C GLU A 357 -4.79 -34.76 14.20
N VAL A 358 -4.00 -33.88 13.57
CA VAL A 358 -2.99 -33.07 14.24
C VAL A 358 -3.44 -31.62 14.21
N SER A 359 -3.69 -31.04 15.40
CA SER A 359 -4.09 -29.66 15.54
C SER A 359 -2.88 -28.72 15.62
N GLY A 360 -3.16 -27.40 15.61
CA GLY A 360 -2.13 -26.34 15.58
C GLY A 360 -1.69 -26.02 14.18
N VAL A 361 -1.48 -24.73 13.91
CA VAL A 361 -1.24 -24.19 12.57
C VAL A 361 0.15 -23.54 12.55
N GLY A 362 0.86 -23.77 11.43
CA GLY A 362 2.18 -23.20 11.19
C GLY A 362 3.30 -23.94 11.94
N TYR A 363 4.40 -23.21 12.20
CA TYR A 363 5.63 -23.81 12.72
C TYR A 363 5.74 -23.81 14.24
N THR A 364 4.75 -23.28 14.93
CA THR A 364 4.69 -23.35 16.39
C THR A 364 4.53 -24.81 16.83
N PRO A 365 5.39 -25.33 17.73
CA PRO A 365 5.34 -26.72 18.17
C PRO A 365 4.22 -27.00 19.20
N ASP A 366 3.11 -26.28 19.12
CA ASP A 366 1.92 -26.45 19.92
C ASP A 366 0.83 -27.15 19.12
N GLY A 367 0.28 -28.23 19.66
CA GLY A 367 -0.80 -28.95 19.03
C GLY A 367 -1.21 -30.20 19.80
N LYS A 368 -2.33 -30.80 19.40
CA LYS A 368 -2.87 -32.01 20.00
C LYS A 368 -3.09 -33.05 18.91
N PHE A 369 -2.89 -34.30 19.29
CA PHE A 369 -3.17 -35.45 18.45
C PHE A 369 -4.51 -36.03 18.89
N THR A 370 -5.43 -36.20 17.96
CA THR A 370 -6.77 -36.75 18.24
C THR A 370 -7.11 -37.86 17.26
N SER A 371 -7.76 -38.92 17.73
CA SER A 371 -8.32 -39.95 16.91
C SER A 371 -9.84 -40.02 17.14
N SER A 372 -10.64 -39.87 16.08
CA SER A 372 -12.11 -39.81 16.17
C SER A 372 -12.62 -38.82 17.23
N GLY A 373 -11.98 -37.67 17.35
CA GLY A 373 -12.35 -36.56 18.27
C GLY A 373 -11.91 -36.76 19.73
N LYS A 374 -11.23 -37.88 20.07
CA LYS A 374 -10.67 -38.13 21.41
C LYS A 374 -9.16 -37.90 21.41
N ALA A 375 -8.62 -37.40 22.50
CA ALA A 375 -7.18 -37.25 22.65
C ALA A 375 -6.50 -38.64 22.57
N LEU A 376 -5.35 -38.65 21.90
CA LEU A 376 -4.60 -39.90 21.72
C LEU A 376 -3.98 -40.33 23.05
N GLU A 377 -4.26 -41.55 23.50
CA GLU A 377 -3.63 -42.17 24.69
C GLU A 377 -2.27 -42.79 24.30
N LYS A 378 -1.26 -42.66 25.18
CA LYS A 378 0.10 -43.11 24.93
C LYS A 378 0.19 -44.60 24.56
N GLU A 379 -0.70 -45.42 25.05
CA GLU A 379 -0.75 -46.88 24.81
C GLU A 379 -1.19 -47.28 23.39
N GLN A 380 -1.86 -46.33 22.69
CA GLN A 380 -2.35 -46.53 21.32
C GLN A 380 -1.40 -45.92 20.27
N SER A 381 -0.22 -45.49 20.65
CA SER A 381 0.59 -44.53 19.87
C SER A 381 1.81 -45.11 19.16
N HIS A 382 2.11 -46.43 19.27
CA HIS A 382 3.38 -47.01 18.80
C HIS A 382 3.68 -46.77 17.31
N GLY A 383 2.68 -46.94 16.43
CA GLY A 383 2.87 -46.70 14.99
C GLY A 383 3.10 -45.23 14.65
N ILE A 384 2.47 -44.32 15.39
CA ILE A 384 2.58 -42.88 15.19
C ILE A 384 3.92 -42.37 15.69
N GLU A 385 4.33 -42.82 16.89
CA GLU A 385 5.61 -42.48 17.49
C GLU A 385 6.76 -42.85 16.54
N LYS A 386 6.74 -44.07 15.98
CA LYS A 386 7.74 -44.54 14.99
C LYS A 386 7.71 -43.72 13.71
N LEU A 387 6.52 -43.31 13.22
CA LEU A 387 6.40 -42.44 12.05
C LEU A 387 7.02 -41.07 12.31
N LEU A 388 6.73 -40.46 13.48
CA LEU A 388 7.25 -39.17 13.86
C LEU A 388 8.76 -39.18 14.16
N GLU A 389 9.25 -40.25 14.79
CA GLU A 389 10.67 -40.48 15.02
C GLU A 389 11.44 -40.53 13.69
N ILE A 390 10.97 -41.33 12.72
CA ILE A 390 11.57 -41.37 11.37
C ILE A 390 11.47 -40.03 10.69
N SER A 391 10.34 -39.35 10.83
CA SER A 391 10.12 -38.00 10.26
C SER A 391 11.12 -36.96 10.81
N ALA A 392 11.51 -37.09 12.07
CA ALA A 392 12.51 -36.23 12.70
C ALA A 392 13.94 -36.60 12.32
N LEU A 393 14.27 -37.91 12.26
CA LEU A 393 15.60 -38.40 11.96
C LEU A 393 15.95 -38.33 10.48
N CYS A 394 15.01 -38.70 9.59
CA CYS A 394 15.16 -38.59 8.15
C CYS A 394 14.76 -37.21 7.69
N ASN A 395 15.52 -36.18 8.11
CA ASN A 395 15.15 -34.77 7.92
C ASN A 395 16.39 -33.90 7.67
N SER A 396 16.20 -32.85 6.85
CA SER A 396 17.26 -31.87 6.54
C SER A 396 16.94 -30.46 7.08
N ALA A 397 15.71 -30.24 7.58
CA ALA A 397 15.29 -28.95 8.08
C ALA A 397 15.66 -28.74 9.55
N LYS A 398 15.68 -27.49 9.96
CA LYS A 398 15.80 -27.05 11.36
C LYS A 398 14.66 -26.12 11.72
N VAL A 399 14.14 -26.23 12.94
CA VAL A 399 13.12 -25.33 13.49
C VAL A 399 13.81 -24.38 14.43
N GLU A 400 13.59 -23.09 14.20
CA GLU A 400 14.17 -22.00 15.00
C GLU A 400 13.06 -21.35 15.85
N PRO A 401 13.29 -21.19 17.17
CA PRO A 401 12.35 -20.52 18.05
C PRO A 401 12.31 -19.00 17.81
N PRO A 402 11.28 -18.30 18.29
CA PRO A 402 11.25 -16.85 18.28
C PRO A 402 12.51 -16.24 18.88
N SER A 403 13.03 -15.18 18.24
CA SER A 403 14.21 -14.43 18.64
C SER A 403 13.92 -12.94 18.55
N ASP A 404 14.82 -12.08 19.03
CA ASP A 404 14.72 -10.62 18.89
C ASP A 404 14.59 -10.16 17.43
N ARG A 405 15.00 -11.00 16.48
CA ARG A 405 14.95 -10.73 15.03
C ARG A 405 13.74 -11.32 14.33
N ASN A 406 13.15 -12.36 14.89
CA ASN A 406 11.97 -13.05 14.35
C ASN A 406 11.03 -13.40 15.49
N THR A 407 9.89 -12.74 15.57
CA THR A 407 8.92 -12.91 16.67
C THR A 407 8.10 -14.19 16.56
N SER A 408 8.29 -14.99 15.49
CA SER A 408 7.59 -16.24 15.23
C SER A 408 8.58 -17.39 15.04
N TRP A 409 8.07 -18.61 15.21
CA TRP A 409 8.79 -19.84 14.85
C TRP A 409 9.07 -19.87 13.35
N SER A 410 10.26 -20.28 12.96
CA SER A 410 10.68 -20.37 11.56
C SER A 410 11.36 -21.69 11.24
N ILE A 411 11.47 -21.99 9.95
CA ILE A 411 12.14 -23.18 9.42
C ILE A 411 13.30 -22.74 8.55
N VAL A 412 14.41 -23.42 8.72
CA VAL A 412 15.54 -23.40 7.78
C VAL A 412 15.58 -24.74 7.05
N GLY A 413 15.40 -24.73 5.74
CA GLY A 413 15.33 -25.92 4.89
C GLY A 413 13.99 -26.10 4.17
N ASP A 414 13.74 -27.29 3.63
CA ASP A 414 12.50 -27.59 2.88
C ASP A 414 11.25 -27.52 3.78
N PRO A 415 10.18 -26.81 3.37
CA PRO A 415 8.96 -26.68 4.16
C PRO A 415 8.25 -28.00 4.46
N THR A 416 8.38 -29.02 3.59
CA THR A 416 7.81 -30.36 3.80
C THR A 416 8.54 -31.08 4.94
N ASP A 417 9.87 -30.95 4.93
CA ASP A 417 10.74 -31.48 5.99
C ASP A 417 10.45 -30.80 7.32
N GLY A 418 10.33 -29.47 7.29
CA GLY A 418 9.97 -28.65 8.44
C GLY A 418 8.62 -29.02 9.04
N ALA A 419 7.60 -29.23 8.21
CA ALA A 419 6.27 -29.65 8.67
C ALA A 419 6.30 -30.96 9.46
N LEU A 420 7.05 -31.95 8.95
CA LEU A 420 7.24 -33.24 9.60
C LEU A 420 7.99 -33.11 10.93
N LEU A 421 8.99 -32.25 10.96
CA LEU A 421 9.78 -31.97 12.17
C LEU A 421 8.93 -31.27 13.24
N VAL A 422 8.14 -30.27 12.85
CA VAL A 422 7.19 -29.62 13.76
C VAL A 422 6.15 -30.58 14.31
N ALA A 423 5.65 -31.54 13.51
CA ALA A 423 4.73 -32.58 13.98
C ALA A 423 5.39 -33.47 15.04
N ALA A 424 6.67 -33.84 14.85
CA ALA A 424 7.43 -34.58 15.86
C ALA A 424 7.61 -33.77 17.16
N LEU A 425 7.93 -32.46 17.06
CA LEU A 425 8.05 -31.56 18.21
C LEU A 425 6.72 -31.41 18.95
N LYS A 426 5.58 -31.30 18.25
CA LYS A 426 4.23 -31.28 18.85
C LYS A 426 3.92 -32.52 19.66
N TYR A 427 4.50 -33.66 19.26
CA TYR A 427 4.35 -34.92 19.98
C TYR A 427 5.32 -35.05 21.19
N GLY A 428 6.29 -34.16 21.28
CA GLY A 428 7.31 -34.12 22.35
C GLY A 428 8.62 -34.84 21.98
N LEU A 429 8.82 -35.20 20.71
CA LEU A 429 10.07 -35.77 20.22
C LEU A 429 11.02 -34.65 19.77
N THR A 430 12.17 -34.53 20.42
CA THR A 430 13.18 -33.53 20.04
C THR A 430 14.26 -34.15 19.17
N PRO A 431 14.63 -33.55 18.02
CA PRO A 431 15.65 -34.09 17.12
C PRO A 431 16.98 -34.33 17.83
N GLN A 432 17.35 -33.47 18.77
CA GLN A 432 18.60 -33.56 19.51
C GLN A 432 18.66 -34.83 20.37
N SER A 433 17.56 -35.15 21.06
CA SER A 433 17.48 -36.38 21.88
C SER A 433 17.48 -37.63 21.02
N LEU A 434 16.78 -37.60 19.88
CA LEU A 434 16.74 -38.75 18.95
C LEU A 434 18.11 -39.00 18.30
N LEU A 435 18.79 -37.95 17.81
CA LEU A 435 20.12 -38.07 17.22
C LEU A 435 21.19 -38.47 18.22
N ALA A 436 21.03 -38.16 19.51
CA ALA A 436 21.92 -38.63 20.56
C ALA A 436 21.76 -40.15 20.80
N GLN A 437 20.55 -40.71 20.64
CA GLN A 437 20.27 -42.14 20.76
C GLN A 437 20.58 -42.92 19.47
N GLU A 438 20.26 -42.28 18.32
CA GLU A 438 20.41 -42.89 16.99
C GLU A 438 21.22 -41.94 16.07
N PRO A 439 22.56 -41.85 16.22
CA PRO A 439 23.39 -41.02 15.40
C PRO A 439 23.33 -41.39 13.92
N THR A 440 23.35 -40.40 13.05
CA THR A 440 23.33 -40.55 11.60
C THR A 440 24.70 -41.08 11.13
N VAL A 441 24.65 -42.17 10.37
CA VAL A 441 25.86 -42.81 9.79
C VAL A 441 26.04 -42.40 8.33
N HIS A 442 24.93 -42.36 7.57
CA HIS A 442 24.95 -42.00 6.14
C HIS A 442 23.66 -41.32 5.71
N VAL A 443 23.74 -40.44 4.71
CA VAL A 443 22.60 -39.74 4.13
C VAL A 443 22.56 -39.98 2.62
N ILE A 444 21.44 -40.46 2.10
CA ILE A 444 21.13 -40.48 0.68
C ILE A 444 20.14 -39.32 0.46
N PRO A 445 20.57 -38.15 -0.08
CA PRO A 445 19.76 -36.97 -0.15
C PRO A 445 18.54 -37.13 -1.05
N PHE A 446 17.59 -36.21 -0.91
CA PHE A 446 16.42 -36.19 -1.79
C PHE A 446 16.84 -36.01 -3.25
N ASP A 447 16.21 -36.75 -4.11
CA ASP A 447 16.39 -36.68 -5.55
C ASP A 447 15.04 -36.62 -6.25
N SER A 448 14.86 -35.59 -7.13
CA SER A 448 13.59 -35.31 -7.81
C SER A 448 13.11 -36.43 -8.76
N LYS A 449 14.00 -37.27 -9.26
CA LYS A 449 13.65 -38.43 -10.08
C LYS A 449 13.20 -39.58 -9.21
N ARG A 450 13.93 -39.87 -8.11
CA ARG A 450 13.57 -40.88 -7.12
C ARG A 450 12.40 -40.46 -6.23
N LYS A 451 12.19 -39.18 -6.01
CA LYS A 451 11.17 -38.58 -5.14
C LYS A 451 11.19 -39.08 -3.71
N ARG A 452 12.37 -39.41 -3.16
CA ARG A 452 12.56 -39.88 -1.79
C ARG A 452 13.94 -39.50 -1.26
N MET A 453 14.07 -39.46 0.06
CA MET A 453 15.28 -39.30 0.85
C MET A 453 15.41 -40.50 1.78
N THR A 454 16.65 -40.92 2.08
CA THR A 454 16.93 -42.02 3.02
C THR A 454 18.10 -41.64 3.91
N THR A 455 17.97 -41.89 5.22
CA THR A 455 19.06 -41.70 6.19
C THR A 455 19.34 -43.02 6.91
N ILE A 456 20.58 -43.27 7.26
CA ILE A 456 21.02 -44.47 7.97
C ILE A 456 21.47 -44.08 9.37
N HIS A 457 20.91 -44.73 10.36
CA HIS A 457 21.12 -44.46 11.78
C HIS A 457 21.60 -45.72 12.51
N LYS A 458 22.38 -45.51 13.59
CA LYS A 458 22.84 -46.60 14.43
C LYS A 458 22.20 -46.49 15.81
N ASN A 459 21.50 -47.55 16.24
CA ASN A 459 20.89 -47.68 17.57
C ASN A 459 21.49 -48.87 18.28
N GLY A 460 22.44 -48.60 19.16
CA GLY A 460 23.27 -49.65 19.80
C GLY A 460 24.02 -50.49 18.75
N ASN A 461 23.72 -51.79 18.68
CA ASN A 461 24.30 -52.73 17.69
C ASN A 461 23.45 -52.87 16.43
N ARG A 462 22.31 -52.18 16.33
CA ARG A 462 21.44 -52.29 15.16
C ARG A 462 21.60 -51.06 14.27
N ILE A 463 21.43 -51.30 12.99
CA ILE A 463 21.50 -50.24 11.97
C ILE A 463 20.15 -50.17 11.25
N PHE A 464 19.58 -48.98 11.17
CA PHE A 464 18.30 -48.74 10.53
C PHE A 464 18.45 -47.79 9.35
N ALA A 465 17.79 -48.11 8.25
CA ALA A 465 17.55 -47.21 7.13
C ALA A 465 16.14 -46.61 7.28
N TYR A 466 16.02 -45.27 7.33
CA TYR A 466 14.78 -44.54 7.38
C TYR A 466 14.56 -43.81 6.06
N ALA A 467 13.41 -44.00 5.46
CA ALA A 467 13.07 -43.41 4.18
C ALA A 467 11.75 -42.64 4.24
N LYS A 468 11.70 -41.44 3.60
CA LYS A 468 10.49 -40.68 3.38
C LYS A 468 10.42 -40.17 1.95
N GLY A 469 9.20 -40.01 1.43
CA GLY A 469 9.03 -39.48 0.09
C GLY A 469 7.62 -39.58 -0.46
N GLY A 470 7.48 -39.37 -1.76
CA GLY A 470 6.20 -39.48 -2.45
C GLY A 470 5.63 -40.90 -2.31
N PRO A 471 4.32 -41.06 -2.02
CA PRO A 471 3.74 -42.37 -1.69
C PRO A 471 4.06 -43.48 -2.70
N ARG A 472 3.90 -43.20 -4.00
CA ARG A 472 4.22 -44.16 -5.05
C ARG A 472 5.69 -44.58 -5.04
N SER A 473 6.59 -43.68 -4.75
CA SER A 473 8.03 -43.91 -4.69
C SER A 473 8.40 -44.79 -3.48
N ILE A 474 7.79 -44.56 -2.33
CA ILE A 474 8.03 -45.36 -1.12
C ILE A 474 7.37 -46.72 -1.26
N LEU A 475 6.14 -46.83 -1.76
CA LEU A 475 5.46 -48.11 -1.98
C LEU A 475 6.24 -49.00 -2.95
N SER A 476 6.92 -48.47 -3.95
CA SER A 476 7.72 -49.25 -4.89
C SER A 476 8.93 -49.96 -4.26
N ILE A 477 9.34 -49.57 -3.05
CA ILE A 477 10.47 -50.14 -2.31
C ILE A 477 10.02 -50.88 -1.04
N CYS A 478 8.71 -50.96 -0.76
CA CYS A 478 8.14 -51.62 0.39
C CYS A 478 7.50 -52.95 -0.02
N ASN A 479 7.77 -54.02 0.75
CA ASN A 479 7.08 -55.29 0.63
C ASN A 479 6.34 -55.68 1.92
N LYS A 480 6.49 -54.91 2.97
CA LYS A 480 5.87 -55.08 4.30
C LYS A 480 5.24 -53.79 4.83
N THR A 481 4.35 -53.96 5.78
CA THR A 481 3.71 -52.86 6.50
C THR A 481 3.58 -53.21 7.99
N VAL A 482 3.41 -52.18 8.83
CA VAL A 482 3.13 -52.37 10.27
C VAL A 482 1.62 -52.26 10.46
N ALA A 483 0.97 -53.40 10.85
CA ALA A 483 -0.43 -53.39 11.22
C ALA A 483 -0.62 -54.18 12.52
N ASN A 484 -1.50 -53.74 13.40
CA ASN A 484 -1.75 -54.36 14.72
C ASN A 484 -0.46 -54.61 15.52
N ASN A 485 0.45 -53.67 15.54
CA ASN A 485 1.76 -53.75 16.21
C ASN A 485 2.66 -54.89 15.72
N SER A 486 2.41 -55.45 14.56
CA SER A 486 3.18 -56.53 13.93
C SER A 486 3.56 -56.19 12.48
N VAL A 487 4.71 -56.70 12.05
CA VAL A 487 5.14 -56.55 10.66
C VAL A 487 4.42 -57.61 9.81
N GLN A 488 3.68 -57.16 8.82
CA GLN A 488 2.92 -58.00 7.90
C GLN A 488 3.37 -57.81 6.47
N GLU A 489 3.16 -58.82 5.61
CA GLU A 489 3.39 -58.68 4.16
C GLU A 489 2.43 -57.65 3.56
N LEU A 490 2.93 -56.79 2.69
CA LEU A 490 2.11 -55.82 1.94
C LEU A 490 1.38 -56.53 0.80
N THR A 491 0.30 -57.26 1.14
CA THR A 491 -0.52 -58.02 0.21
C THR A 491 -1.34 -57.12 -0.70
N GLY A 492 -1.92 -57.70 -1.76
CA GLY A 492 -2.76 -56.93 -2.69
C GLY A 492 -3.96 -56.21 -2.03
N GLU A 493 -4.51 -56.75 -0.96
CA GLU A 493 -5.59 -56.11 -0.19
C GLU A 493 -5.10 -54.95 0.63
N ASN A 494 -4.01 -55.12 1.38
CA ASN A 494 -3.39 -54.05 2.17
C ASN A 494 -2.87 -52.92 1.26
N LEU A 495 -2.30 -53.28 0.11
CA LEU A 495 -1.84 -52.26 -0.85
C LEU A 495 -3.01 -51.42 -1.39
N ARG A 496 -4.15 -52.05 -1.73
CA ARG A 496 -5.36 -51.32 -2.15
C ARG A 496 -5.86 -50.36 -1.07
N LEU A 497 -5.86 -50.81 0.18
CA LEU A 497 -6.24 -49.96 1.31
C LEU A 497 -5.33 -48.71 1.44
N VAL A 498 -4.01 -48.91 1.32
CA VAL A 498 -3.03 -47.82 1.35
C VAL A 498 -3.27 -46.84 0.19
N GLU A 499 -3.47 -47.36 -1.03
CA GLU A 499 -3.74 -46.53 -2.22
C GLU A 499 -5.05 -45.78 -2.12
N GLU A 500 -6.07 -46.38 -1.51
CA GLU A 500 -7.35 -45.71 -1.25
C GLU A 500 -7.18 -44.57 -0.25
N LYS A 501 -6.41 -44.79 0.81
CA LYS A 501 -6.11 -43.75 1.79
C LYS A 501 -5.27 -42.60 1.21
N ILE A 502 -4.31 -42.90 0.36
CA ILE A 502 -3.57 -41.88 -0.39
C ILE A 502 -4.53 -41.02 -1.22
N ARG A 503 -5.47 -41.67 -1.94
CA ARG A 503 -6.50 -40.97 -2.74
C ARG A 503 -7.43 -40.16 -1.86
N GLN A 504 -7.88 -40.70 -0.73
CA GLN A 504 -8.73 -39.98 0.22
C GLN A 504 -8.03 -38.73 0.75
N LEU A 505 -6.82 -38.86 1.28
CA LEU A 505 -6.04 -37.71 1.81
C LEU A 505 -5.76 -36.66 0.70
N ALA A 506 -5.44 -37.12 -0.51
CA ALA A 506 -5.22 -36.22 -1.65
C ALA A 506 -6.50 -35.49 -2.07
N ASN A 507 -7.67 -36.15 -2.02
CA ASN A 507 -8.97 -35.53 -2.28
C ASN A 507 -9.38 -34.52 -1.20
N GLU A 508 -8.85 -34.64 0.01
CA GLU A 508 -8.97 -33.63 1.06
C GLU A 508 -7.99 -32.45 0.90
N GLY A 509 -7.26 -32.39 -0.22
CA GLY A 509 -6.29 -31.33 -0.53
C GLY A 509 -4.96 -31.46 0.21
N LEU A 510 -4.69 -32.62 0.81
CA LEU A 510 -3.45 -32.84 1.53
C LEU A 510 -2.33 -33.34 0.60
N ARG A 511 -1.15 -32.77 0.77
CA ARG A 511 0.08 -33.33 0.22
C ARG A 511 0.47 -34.53 1.08
N VAL A 512 0.56 -35.72 0.46
CA VAL A 512 0.83 -36.94 1.19
C VAL A 512 2.30 -37.33 1.07
N ILE A 513 2.93 -37.60 2.21
CA ILE A 513 4.28 -38.20 2.32
C ILE A 513 4.17 -39.54 3.00
N ALA A 514 4.82 -40.56 2.43
CA ALA A 514 4.92 -41.88 3.00
C ALA A 514 6.26 -42.05 3.73
N VAL A 515 6.23 -42.80 4.80
CA VAL A 515 7.38 -43.05 5.69
C VAL A 515 7.60 -44.57 5.83
N ALA A 516 8.84 -45.03 5.67
CA ALA A 516 9.23 -46.42 5.76
C ALA A 516 10.57 -46.62 6.46
N TYR A 517 10.82 -47.84 6.95
CA TYR A 517 12.10 -48.19 7.56
C TYR A 517 12.53 -49.59 7.21
N LYS A 518 13.80 -49.92 7.43
CA LYS A 518 14.37 -51.24 7.31
C LYS A 518 15.52 -51.43 8.30
N GLU A 519 15.62 -52.57 8.95
CA GLU A 519 16.80 -52.95 9.71
C GLU A 519 17.86 -53.53 8.76
N LEU A 520 19.08 -53.02 8.85
CA LEU A 520 20.20 -53.41 8.01
C LEU A 520 21.15 -54.34 8.77
N PRO A 521 21.83 -55.31 8.12
CA PRO A 521 22.84 -56.16 8.75
C PRO A 521 24.07 -55.34 9.15
N GLU A 522 24.72 -55.69 10.28
CA GLU A 522 25.91 -54.99 10.81
C GLU A 522 27.12 -55.00 9.86
N SER A 523 27.23 -55.99 8.98
CA SER A 523 28.34 -56.16 8.06
C SER A 523 27.92 -55.83 6.63
N GLY A 524 28.05 -54.57 6.25
CA GLY A 524 27.80 -54.15 4.87
C GLY A 524 28.18 -52.70 4.64
N GLY A 525 29.05 -52.46 3.67
CA GLY A 525 29.33 -51.07 3.24
C GLY A 525 28.08 -50.41 2.70
N PHE A 526 27.76 -49.19 3.17
CA PHE A 526 26.57 -48.39 2.80
C PHE A 526 26.66 -47.80 1.37
N LYS A 527 27.60 -48.24 0.57
CA LYS A 527 27.75 -47.91 -0.84
C LYS A 527 27.22 -49.07 -1.70
N GLY A 528 25.90 -49.00 -2.05
CA GLY A 528 25.40 -49.99 -2.99
C GLY A 528 23.88 -50.19 -2.95
N ARG A 529 23.39 -50.89 -3.95
CA ARG A 529 22.04 -51.00 -4.50
C ARG A 529 20.92 -51.60 -3.62
N ASN A 530 21.16 -52.05 -2.37
CA ASN A 530 20.17 -52.84 -1.61
C ASN A 530 19.59 -52.14 -0.37
N ILE A 531 19.87 -50.87 -0.15
CA ILE A 531 19.39 -50.15 1.05
C ILE A 531 17.92 -49.82 0.87
N GLU A 532 17.55 -49.28 -0.28
CA GLU A 532 16.17 -48.86 -0.61
C GLU A 532 15.33 -49.99 -1.27
N ASN A 533 15.35 -51.16 -0.73
CA ASN A 533 14.50 -52.29 -1.15
C ASN A 533 14.03 -53.05 0.10
N ASP A 534 12.91 -53.75 -0.02
CA ASP A 534 12.33 -54.58 1.06
C ASP A 534 12.07 -53.79 2.35
N MET A 535 11.61 -52.54 2.21
CA MET A 535 11.31 -51.66 3.35
C MET A 535 9.94 -51.98 3.95
N ILE A 536 9.73 -51.54 5.18
CA ILE A 536 8.50 -51.70 5.95
C ILE A 536 7.79 -50.35 5.95
N LEU A 537 6.61 -50.24 5.34
CA LEU A 537 5.77 -49.08 5.38
C LEU A 537 5.25 -48.84 6.81
N VAL A 538 5.46 -47.65 7.35
CA VAL A 538 4.95 -47.25 8.69
C VAL A 538 3.61 -46.53 8.56
N GLY A 539 3.50 -45.60 7.61
CA GLY A 539 2.28 -44.85 7.44
C GLY A 539 2.44 -43.65 6.48
N LEU A 540 1.45 -42.77 6.53
CA LEU A 540 1.33 -41.60 5.68
C LEU A 540 1.14 -40.36 6.52
N ALA A 541 1.81 -39.26 6.18
CA ALA A 541 1.56 -37.93 6.72
C ALA A 541 0.92 -37.05 5.65
N GLY A 542 -0.27 -36.55 5.94
CA GLY A 542 -1.02 -35.60 5.11
C GLY A 542 -0.82 -34.18 5.64
N MET A 543 -0.34 -33.28 4.78
CA MET A 543 -0.04 -31.90 5.14
C MET A 543 -0.65 -30.93 4.15
N LYS A 544 -1.00 -29.73 4.62
CA LYS A 544 -1.44 -28.62 3.78
C LYS A 544 -0.84 -27.30 4.27
N ASP A 545 -0.80 -26.33 3.40
CA ASP A 545 -0.58 -24.95 3.75
C ASP A 545 -1.94 -24.33 4.12
N PRO A 546 -2.18 -23.99 5.40
CA PRO A 546 -3.50 -23.59 5.88
C PRO A 546 -3.86 -22.18 5.43
N ALA A 547 -5.15 -21.97 5.17
CA ALA A 547 -5.68 -20.63 4.94
C ALA A 547 -5.49 -19.75 6.17
N ARG A 548 -5.22 -18.45 5.95
CA ARG A 548 -5.17 -17.46 7.02
C ARG A 548 -6.59 -17.24 7.58
N PRO A 549 -6.80 -17.20 8.89
CA PRO A 549 -8.14 -17.10 9.50
C PRO A 549 -8.93 -15.86 9.06
N GLU A 550 -8.24 -14.73 8.87
CA GLU A 550 -8.84 -13.43 8.51
C GLU A 550 -9.30 -13.37 7.04
N VAL A 551 -8.82 -14.26 6.16
CA VAL A 551 -9.13 -14.22 4.72
C VAL A 551 -10.60 -14.48 4.45
N LYS A 552 -11.25 -15.38 5.20
CA LYS A 552 -12.66 -15.71 4.99
C LYS A 552 -13.58 -14.49 5.11
N GLU A 553 -13.36 -13.66 6.13
CA GLU A 553 -14.14 -12.43 6.32
C GLU A 553 -13.78 -11.39 5.26
N ALA A 554 -12.50 -11.26 4.89
CA ALA A 554 -12.06 -10.37 3.84
C ALA A 554 -12.67 -10.73 2.47
N VAL A 555 -12.72 -12.00 2.12
CA VAL A 555 -13.40 -12.50 0.90
C VAL A 555 -14.88 -12.15 0.90
N ARG A 556 -15.57 -12.34 2.04
CA ARG A 556 -16.98 -11.98 2.19
C ARG A 556 -17.19 -10.48 1.93
N LEU A 557 -16.37 -9.62 2.52
CA LEU A 557 -16.42 -8.18 2.33
C LEU A 557 -16.12 -7.76 0.89
N ALA A 558 -15.10 -8.36 0.27
CA ALA A 558 -14.76 -8.07 -1.12
C ALA A 558 -15.92 -8.44 -2.08
N LYS A 559 -16.52 -9.62 -1.90
CA LYS A 559 -17.69 -10.04 -2.69
C LYS A 559 -18.90 -9.12 -2.48
N GLN A 560 -19.15 -8.70 -1.23
CA GLN A 560 -20.22 -7.72 -0.94
C GLN A 560 -19.95 -6.37 -1.59
N ALA A 561 -18.69 -5.99 -1.71
CA ALA A 561 -18.25 -4.78 -2.39
C ALA A 561 -18.27 -4.86 -3.92
N GLY A 562 -18.81 -5.97 -4.49
CA GLY A 562 -18.86 -6.20 -5.92
C GLY A 562 -17.52 -6.50 -6.57
N ILE A 563 -16.52 -6.91 -5.79
CA ILE A 563 -15.18 -7.22 -6.28
C ILE A 563 -15.09 -8.73 -6.54
N LYS A 564 -14.65 -9.09 -7.72
CA LYS A 564 -14.39 -10.46 -8.12
C LYS A 564 -13.00 -10.90 -7.67
N ILE A 565 -12.89 -12.12 -7.17
CA ILE A 565 -11.60 -12.69 -6.76
C ILE A 565 -11.29 -13.86 -7.69
N VAL A 566 -10.12 -13.82 -8.33
CA VAL A 566 -9.63 -14.81 -9.27
C VAL A 566 -8.32 -15.37 -8.71
N ILE A 567 -8.25 -16.70 -8.53
CA ILE A 567 -7.02 -17.37 -8.12
C ILE A 567 -6.20 -17.71 -9.36
N ILE A 568 -4.93 -17.29 -9.36
CA ILE A 568 -3.97 -17.60 -10.40
C ILE A 568 -2.75 -18.22 -9.74
N THR A 569 -2.55 -19.53 -9.89
CA THR A 569 -1.52 -20.25 -9.14
C THR A 569 -0.75 -21.25 -9.99
N GLY A 570 0.52 -21.47 -9.67
CA GLY A 570 1.33 -22.57 -10.19
C GLY A 570 0.95 -23.93 -9.62
N ASP A 571 0.13 -23.97 -8.57
CA ASP A 571 -0.25 -25.18 -7.85
C ASP A 571 -1.28 -26.06 -8.60
N TYR A 572 -1.51 -27.24 -8.03
CA TYR A 572 -2.49 -28.18 -8.51
C TYR A 572 -3.92 -27.69 -8.27
N GLY A 573 -4.75 -27.68 -9.31
CA GLY A 573 -6.10 -27.08 -9.29
C GLY A 573 -7.01 -27.56 -8.15
N PRO A 574 -7.16 -28.86 -7.90
CA PRO A 574 -7.97 -29.37 -6.78
C PRO A 574 -7.55 -28.87 -5.41
N THR A 575 -6.23 -28.70 -5.17
CA THR A 575 -5.74 -28.13 -3.90
C THR A 575 -6.14 -26.65 -3.77
N ALA A 576 -6.03 -25.90 -4.86
CA ALA A 576 -6.45 -24.49 -4.90
C ALA A 576 -7.97 -24.36 -4.70
N GLN A 577 -8.76 -25.28 -5.26
CA GLN A 577 -10.22 -25.31 -5.11
C GLN A 577 -10.63 -25.51 -3.64
N ILE A 578 -10.03 -26.48 -2.95
CA ILE A 578 -10.36 -26.75 -1.53
C ILE A 578 -10.09 -25.51 -0.66
N ILE A 579 -8.96 -24.85 -0.86
CA ILE A 579 -8.66 -23.60 -0.13
C ILE A 579 -9.66 -22.50 -0.52
N ALA A 580 -10.00 -22.38 -1.80
CA ALA A 580 -10.96 -21.38 -2.28
C ALA A 580 -12.38 -21.59 -1.70
N GLU A 581 -12.81 -22.85 -1.53
CA GLU A 581 -14.05 -23.23 -0.87
C GLU A 581 -14.00 -22.93 0.64
N GLU A 582 -12.89 -23.28 1.29
CA GLU A 582 -12.67 -23.02 2.74
C GLU A 582 -12.80 -21.55 3.08
N VAL A 583 -12.24 -20.67 2.26
CA VAL A 583 -12.29 -19.21 2.46
C VAL A 583 -13.49 -18.50 1.82
N GLY A 584 -14.32 -19.24 1.04
CA GLY A 584 -15.55 -18.72 0.43
C GLY A 584 -15.33 -17.95 -0.88
N ILE A 585 -14.16 -18.07 -1.52
CA ILE A 585 -13.93 -17.57 -2.89
C ILE A 585 -14.81 -18.33 -3.88
N VAL A 586 -14.92 -19.64 -3.70
CA VAL A 586 -15.79 -20.50 -4.49
C VAL A 586 -17.08 -20.77 -3.74
N GLY A 587 -18.21 -20.56 -4.41
CA GLY A 587 -19.54 -20.82 -3.86
C GLY A 587 -19.94 -22.30 -3.96
N SER A 588 -21.15 -22.61 -3.44
CA SER A 588 -21.72 -23.98 -3.44
C SER A 588 -21.98 -24.58 -4.83
N GLU A 589 -22.03 -23.76 -5.87
CA GLU A 589 -22.20 -24.20 -7.26
C GLU A 589 -20.89 -24.72 -7.87
N GLY A 590 -19.77 -24.64 -7.11
CA GLY A 590 -18.45 -25.04 -7.56
C GLY A 590 -17.75 -23.98 -8.39
N CYS A 591 -16.53 -24.30 -8.86
CA CYS A 591 -15.75 -23.43 -9.72
C CYS A 591 -15.30 -24.15 -10.99
N ARG A 592 -14.85 -23.37 -11.97
CA ARG A 592 -14.13 -23.87 -13.13
C ARG A 592 -12.63 -23.79 -12.91
N ILE A 593 -11.96 -24.92 -12.96
CA ILE A 593 -10.50 -24.98 -12.97
C ILE A 593 -10.05 -24.94 -14.43
N ILE A 594 -9.26 -23.95 -14.80
CA ILE A 594 -8.62 -23.79 -16.10
C ILE A 594 -7.13 -24.02 -15.90
N ARG A 595 -6.58 -25.01 -16.57
CA ARG A 595 -5.15 -25.33 -16.48
C ARG A 595 -4.36 -24.48 -17.48
N GLY A 596 -3.07 -24.23 -17.21
CA GLY A 596 -2.20 -23.52 -18.13
C GLY A 596 -2.23 -24.08 -19.56
N VAL A 597 -2.26 -25.40 -19.74
CA VAL A 597 -2.38 -26.04 -21.07
C VAL A 597 -3.71 -25.73 -21.77
N ASP A 598 -4.79 -25.55 -21.03
CA ASP A 598 -6.10 -25.20 -21.58
C ASP A 598 -6.11 -23.73 -22.05
N LEU A 599 -5.35 -22.85 -21.37
CA LEU A 599 -5.21 -21.44 -21.71
C LEU A 599 -4.51 -21.20 -23.07
N GLU A 600 -3.63 -22.09 -23.50
CA GLU A 600 -2.94 -21.97 -24.78
C GLU A 600 -3.90 -21.98 -25.98
N THR A 601 -5.01 -22.70 -25.82
CA THR A 601 -6.03 -22.84 -26.88
C THR A 601 -7.23 -21.91 -26.72
N MET A 602 -7.35 -21.21 -25.57
CA MET A 602 -8.46 -20.29 -25.30
C MET A 602 -8.23 -18.93 -25.96
N SER A 603 -9.29 -18.36 -26.51
CA SER A 603 -9.29 -16.96 -26.94
C SER A 603 -9.39 -15.99 -25.76
N ASP A 604 -8.99 -14.74 -25.95
CA ASP A 604 -9.07 -13.73 -24.91
C ASP A 604 -10.53 -13.42 -24.51
N SER A 605 -11.46 -13.48 -25.48
CA SER A 605 -12.90 -13.37 -25.21
C SER A 605 -13.42 -14.51 -24.33
N ASP A 606 -12.89 -15.73 -24.49
CA ASP A 606 -13.30 -16.87 -23.66
C ASP A 606 -12.83 -16.69 -22.20
N ILE A 607 -11.62 -16.15 -22.01
CA ILE A 607 -11.09 -15.84 -20.66
C ILE A 607 -12.02 -14.88 -19.95
N VAL A 608 -12.36 -13.76 -20.61
CA VAL A 608 -13.26 -12.74 -20.05
C VAL A 608 -14.64 -13.30 -19.73
N GLU A 609 -15.23 -14.05 -20.68
CA GLU A 609 -16.57 -14.64 -20.51
C GLU A 609 -16.60 -15.60 -19.30
N ARG A 610 -15.54 -16.42 -19.15
CA ARG A 610 -15.45 -17.36 -18.03
C ARG A 610 -15.29 -16.66 -16.68
N VAL A 611 -14.42 -15.65 -16.62
CA VAL A 611 -14.25 -14.85 -15.42
C VAL A 611 -15.55 -14.12 -15.07
N ARG A 612 -16.33 -13.64 -16.04
CA ARG A 612 -17.62 -12.96 -15.80
C ARG A 612 -18.72 -13.89 -15.32
N LYS A 613 -18.80 -15.10 -15.87
CA LYS A 613 -19.93 -16.04 -15.63
C LYS A 613 -19.85 -16.81 -14.30
N GLY A 614 -18.70 -16.89 -13.65
CA GLY A 614 -18.59 -17.71 -12.44
C GLY A 614 -17.27 -17.56 -11.70
N ASP A 615 -17.09 -18.37 -10.67
CA ASP A 615 -15.84 -18.49 -9.94
C ASP A 615 -14.84 -19.31 -10.77
N VAL A 616 -13.63 -18.78 -10.97
CA VAL A 616 -12.60 -19.38 -11.81
C VAL A 616 -11.29 -19.46 -11.04
N ILE A 617 -10.63 -20.61 -11.21
CA ILE A 617 -9.27 -20.85 -10.71
C ILE A 617 -8.39 -21.19 -11.91
N PHE A 618 -7.35 -20.40 -12.14
CA PHE A 618 -6.31 -20.69 -13.10
C PHE A 618 -5.19 -21.47 -12.38
N ALA A 619 -4.96 -22.71 -12.79
CA ALA A 619 -4.05 -23.62 -12.12
C ALA A 619 -2.90 -24.08 -13.02
N ARG A 620 -1.70 -24.28 -12.47
CA ARG A 620 -0.47 -24.63 -13.22
C ARG A 620 -0.19 -23.65 -14.35
N VAL A 621 -0.33 -22.36 -14.05
CA VAL A 621 -0.18 -21.26 -15.00
C VAL A 621 1.28 -20.81 -15.03
N SER A 622 1.82 -20.56 -16.24
CA SER A 622 3.14 -19.93 -16.38
C SER A 622 3.06 -18.41 -16.13
N HIS A 623 4.22 -17.78 -16.02
CA HIS A 623 4.28 -16.34 -15.77
C HIS A 623 3.74 -15.52 -16.94
N GLU A 624 4.01 -15.95 -18.18
CA GLU A 624 3.49 -15.34 -19.40
C GLU A 624 1.96 -15.47 -19.48
N GLN A 625 1.42 -16.63 -19.05
CA GLN A 625 -0.02 -16.86 -18.99
C GLN A 625 -0.68 -16.00 -17.90
N LYS A 626 -0.01 -15.81 -16.74
CA LYS A 626 -0.47 -14.88 -15.68
C LYS A 626 -0.54 -13.46 -16.21
N LEU A 627 0.49 -12.99 -16.90
CA LEU A 627 0.52 -11.68 -17.56
C LEU A 627 -0.63 -11.53 -18.56
N ARG A 628 -0.83 -12.54 -19.43
CA ARG A 628 -1.92 -12.54 -20.42
C ARG A 628 -3.30 -12.40 -19.78
N ILE A 629 -3.58 -13.15 -18.71
CA ILE A 629 -4.87 -13.06 -18.01
C ILE A 629 -5.10 -11.63 -17.51
N VAL A 630 -4.08 -11.03 -16.91
CA VAL A 630 -4.14 -9.66 -16.36
C VAL A 630 -4.41 -8.65 -17.46
N SER A 631 -3.63 -8.69 -18.57
CA SER A 631 -3.78 -7.78 -19.69
C SER A 631 -5.17 -7.88 -20.32
N VAL A 632 -5.65 -9.10 -20.55
CA VAL A 632 -6.98 -9.36 -21.15
C VAL A 632 -8.12 -8.79 -20.27
N LEU A 633 -8.06 -8.96 -18.96
CA LEU A 633 -9.08 -8.40 -18.06
C LEU A 633 -9.05 -6.86 -18.07
N LYS A 634 -7.87 -6.28 -18.05
CA LYS A 634 -7.66 -4.82 -18.09
C LYS A 634 -8.14 -4.22 -19.41
N GLU A 635 -7.79 -4.79 -20.55
CA GLU A 635 -8.24 -4.35 -21.88
C GLU A 635 -9.76 -4.44 -22.03
N ASN A 636 -10.39 -5.36 -21.31
CA ASN A 636 -11.85 -5.49 -21.29
C ASN A 636 -12.55 -4.47 -20.37
N GLY A 637 -11.78 -3.57 -19.74
CA GLY A 637 -12.28 -2.46 -18.91
C GLY A 637 -12.43 -2.80 -17.41
N ASP A 638 -11.92 -3.95 -16.98
CA ASP A 638 -11.81 -4.24 -15.55
C ASP A 638 -10.65 -3.44 -14.93
N VAL A 639 -10.80 -3.07 -13.67
CA VAL A 639 -9.72 -2.49 -12.86
C VAL A 639 -9.10 -3.63 -12.06
N VAL A 640 -7.90 -4.03 -12.46
CA VAL A 640 -7.27 -5.25 -11.99
C VAL A 640 -6.21 -4.96 -10.93
N ALA A 641 -6.38 -5.54 -9.74
CA ALA A 641 -5.34 -5.63 -8.73
C ALA A 641 -4.70 -7.03 -8.81
N VAL A 642 -3.36 -7.10 -8.79
CA VAL A 642 -2.63 -8.37 -8.86
C VAL A 642 -1.71 -8.52 -7.67
N THR A 643 -1.69 -9.70 -7.06
CA THR A 643 -0.70 -10.04 -6.03
C THR A 643 0.43 -10.89 -6.57
N GLY A 644 1.63 -10.71 -6.03
CA GLY A 644 2.79 -11.52 -6.35
C GLY A 644 3.90 -11.40 -5.31
N ASP A 645 4.72 -12.43 -5.18
CA ASP A 645 5.86 -12.47 -4.26
C ASP A 645 7.19 -12.76 -4.98
N GLY A 646 7.15 -13.37 -6.16
CA GLY A 646 8.32 -13.78 -6.92
C GLY A 646 8.79 -12.76 -7.96
N ALA A 647 10.06 -12.87 -8.37
CA ALA A 647 10.60 -12.12 -9.49
C ALA A 647 9.80 -12.36 -10.79
N ASN A 648 9.26 -13.54 -10.92
CA ASN A 648 8.45 -14.01 -12.05
C ASN A 648 7.08 -13.33 -12.14
N ASP A 649 6.60 -12.73 -11.03
CA ASP A 649 5.35 -11.98 -10.99
C ASP A 649 5.52 -10.51 -11.41
N ALA A 650 6.75 -10.01 -11.43
CA ALA A 650 7.03 -8.60 -11.70
C ALA A 650 6.39 -8.05 -12.99
N PRO A 651 6.37 -8.77 -14.13
CA PRO A 651 5.66 -8.31 -15.32
C PRO A 651 4.15 -8.12 -15.09
N SER A 652 3.50 -9.05 -14.40
CA SER A 652 2.07 -9.00 -14.10
C SER A 652 1.74 -7.89 -13.09
N LEU A 653 2.62 -7.69 -12.08
CA LEU A 653 2.50 -6.60 -11.10
C LEU A 653 2.60 -5.24 -11.77
N LYS A 654 3.50 -5.08 -12.73
CA LYS A 654 3.69 -3.82 -13.47
C LYS A 654 2.58 -3.54 -14.47
N GLU A 655 2.01 -4.58 -15.08
CA GLU A 655 0.92 -4.48 -16.05
C GLU A 655 -0.41 -4.14 -15.39
N ALA A 656 -0.67 -4.63 -14.20
CA ALA A 656 -1.90 -4.39 -13.46
C ALA A 656 -2.18 -2.90 -13.26
N ASP A 657 -3.45 -2.54 -12.99
CA ASP A 657 -3.79 -1.20 -12.52
C ASP A 657 -3.26 -0.94 -11.12
N ILE A 658 -3.14 -2.02 -10.32
CA ILE A 658 -2.50 -2.01 -9.00
C ILE A 658 -1.70 -3.29 -8.82
N GLY A 659 -0.39 -3.18 -8.87
CA GLY A 659 0.52 -4.25 -8.47
C GLY A 659 0.72 -4.27 -6.95
N ILE A 660 0.55 -5.43 -6.33
CA ILE A 660 0.63 -5.61 -4.87
C ILE A 660 1.67 -6.68 -4.56
N ALA A 661 2.78 -6.30 -3.95
CA ALA A 661 3.82 -7.24 -3.54
C ALA A 661 3.69 -7.64 -2.06
N MET A 662 4.16 -8.84 -1.74
CA MET A 662 4.35 -9.28 -0.36
C MET A 662 5.57 -8.57 0.25
N GLY A 663 5.46 -8.17 1.50
CA GLY A 663 6.51 -7.42 2.20
C GLY A 663 7.53 -8.31 2.89
N ALA A 664 7.05 -9.37 3.55
CA ALA A 664 7.90 -10.29 4.29
C ALA A 664 8.46 -11.41 3.39
N SER A 665 7.62 -12.07 2.60
CA SER A 665 8.00 -13.17 1.70
C SER A 665 8.43 -12.71 0.31
N GLY A 666 8.04 -11.50 -0.12
CA GLY A 666 8.28 -11.03 -1.48
C GLY A 666 9.74 -10.73 -1.79
N THR A 667 10.14 -11.01 -3.04
CA THR A 667 11.46 -10.64 -3.56
C THR A 667 11.57 -9.13 -3.79
N ASP A 668 12.80 -8.62 -3.82
CA ASP A 668 13.05 -7.19 -4.09
C ASP A 668 12.50 -6.76 -5.45
N VAL A 669 12.61 -7.62 -6.46
CA VAL A 669 12.09 -7.37 -7.81
C VAL A 669 10.57 -7.24 -7.81
N ALA A 670 9.86 -8.12 -7.10
CA ALA A 670 8.40 -8.02 -6.95
C ALA A 670 8.01 -6.72 -6.22
N ARG A 671 8.70 -6.41 -5.12
CA ARG A 671 8.48 -5.15 -4.38
C ARG A 671 8.76 -3.93 -5.24
N GLU A 672 9.78 -3.96 -6.10
CA GLU A 672 10.11 -2.85 -6.98
C GLU A 672 9.05 -2.64 -8.08
N ALA A 673 8.56 -3.71 -8.69
CA ALA A 673 7.55 -3.68 -9.73
C ALA A 673 6.17 -3.25 -9.24
N SER A 674 5.89 -3.37 -7.94
CA SER A 674 4.58 -3.12 -7.35
C SER A 674 4.30 -1.65 -7.05
N ASP A 675 3.02 -1.30 -6.97
CA ASP A 675 2.51 -0.01 -6.51
C ASP A 675 2.29 0.03 -4.99
N MET A 676 2.07 -1.14 -4.40
CA MET A 676 1.81 -1.34 -2.99
C MET A 676 2.54 -2.56 -2.44
N ILE A 677 2.83 -2.54 -1.14
CA ILE A 677 3.47 -3.65 -0.43
C ILE A 677 2.64 -3.97 0.82
N LEU A 678 2.32 -5.23 1.01
CA LEU A 678 1.64 -5.73 2.21
C LEU A 678 2.68 -6.15 3.25
N LEU A 679 2.77 -5.43 4.34
CA LEU A 679 3.80 -5.68 5.37
C LEU A 679 3.57 -7.00 6.14
N ASP A 680 2.34 -7.53 6.11
CA ASP A 680 1.89 -8.76 6.77
C ASP A 680 1.60 -9.91 5.80
N ASP A 681 1.83 -9.71 4.51
CA ASP A 681 1.55 -10.66 3.42
C ASP A 681 0.09 -11.16 3.39
N SER A 682 -0.86 -10.43 4.00
CA SER A 682 -2.24 -10.90 4.17
C SER A 682 -3.19 -10.35 3.11
N PHE A 683 -3.97 -11.23 2.48
CA PHE A 683 -5.08 -10.85 1.59
C PHE A 683 -6.07 -9.90 2.27
N ALA A 684 -6.28 -10.03 3.58
CA ALA A 684 -7.19 -9.17 4.33
C ALA A 684 -6.76 -7.68 4.28
N SER A 685 -5.46 -7.42 4.24
CA SER A 685 -4.91 -6.07 4.13
C SER A 685 -5.18 -5.44 2.76
N ILE A 686 -5.35 -6.25 1.69
CA ILE A 686 -5.80 -5.76 0.37
C ILE A 686 -7.23 -5.20 0.47
N VAL A 687 -8.12 -5.93 1.10
CA VAL A 687 -9.53 -5.53 1.23
C VAL A 687 -9.68 -4.28 2.10
N LYS A 688 -8.88 -4.17 3.18
CA LYS A 688 -8.79 -2.93 3.98
C LYS A 688 -8.24 -1.76 3.15
N ALA A 689 -7.26 -2.02 2.29
CA ALA A 689 -6.74 -1.00 1.39
C ALA A 689 -7.79 -0.50 0.41
N VAL A 690 -8.64 -1.39 -0.14
CA VAL A 690 -9.77 -1.00 -0.97
C VAL A 690 -10.79 -0.16 -0.19
N GLU A 691 -11.14 -0.55 1.03
CA GLU A 691 -12.03 0.22 1.90
C GLU A 691 -11.45 1.61 2.18
N SER A 692 -10.14 1.68 2.48
CA SER A 692 -9.44 2.95 2.69
C SER A 692 -9.41 3.80 1.43
N GLY A 693 -9.16 3.22 0.24
CA GLY A 693 -9.20 3.92 -1.05
C GLY A 693 -10.58 4.51 -1.36
N ARG A 694 -11.67 3.75 -1.13
CA ARG A 694 -13.04 4.23 -1.24
C ARG A 694 -13.34 5.38 -0.28
N THR A 695 -12.91 5.22 0.97
CA THR A 695 -13.08 6.24 2.02
C THR A 695 -12.38 7.54 1.68
N ILE A 696 -11.15 7.46 1.21
CA ILE A 696 -10.35 8.61 0.80
C ILE A 696 -11.06 9.37 -0.32
N TYR A 697 -11.54 8.68 -1.34
CA TYR A 697 -12.24 9.30 -2.46
C TYR A 697 -13.54 9.98 -2.02
N GLU A 698 -14.34 9.32 -1.19
CA GLU A 698 -15.58 9.91 -0.65
C GLU A 698 -15.28 11.13 0.25
N ASN A 699 -14.23 11.07 1.05
CA ASN A 699 -13.83 12.21 1.88
C ASN A 699 -13.32 13.40 1.04
N LEU A 700 -12.67 13.13 -0.10
CA LEU A 700 -12.30 14.17 -1.06
C LEU A 700 -13.56 14.83 -1.67
N LYS A 701 -14.60 14.06 -2.02
CA LYS A 701 -15.86 14.65 -2.46
C LYS A 701 -16.51 15.55 -1.41
N LYS A 702 -16.54 15.09 -0.14
CA LYS A 702 -17.04 15.86 1.01
C LYS A 702 -16.29 17.17 1.17
N PHE A 703 -14.96 17.10 1.08
CA PHE A 703 -14.09 18.28 1.12
C PHE A 703 -14.41 19.26 -0.02
N ILE A 704 -14.54 18.76 -1.26
CA ILE A 704 -14.84 19.59 -2.42
C ILE A 704 -16.20 20.28 -2.26
N VAL A 705 -17.24 19.55 -1.83
CA VAL A 705 -18.56 20.16 -1.55
C VAL A 705 -18.44 21.27 -0.52
N TYR A 706 -17.68 21.04 0.55
CA TYR A 706 -17.48 22.05 1.61
C TYR A 706 -16.84 23.31 1.05
N VAL A 707 -15.73 23.18 0.31
CA VAL A 707 -15.00 24.31 -0.27
C VAL A 707 -15.85 25.06 -1.29
N PHE A 708 -16.44 24.37 -2.25
CA PHE A 708 -17.26 25.05 -3.27
C PHE A 708 -18.53 25.70 -2.72
N SER A 709 -19.04 25.22 -1.58
CA SER A 709 -20.19 25.86 -0.94
C SER A 709 -19.87 27.25 -0.44
N HIS A 710 -18.67 27.51 0.09
CA HIS A 710 -18.33 28.88 0.52
C HIS A 710 -18.02 29.80 -0.67
N ASN A 711 -17.37 29.31 -1.74
CA ASN A 711 -17.17 30.10 -2.95
C ASN A 711 -18.49 30.62 -3.52
N TRP A 712 -19.53 29.76 -3.59
CA TRP A 712 -20.87 30.23 -3.99
C TRP A 712 -21.45 31.25 -3.01
N ALA A 713 -21.25 31.05 -1.72
CA ALA A 713 -21.73 31.96 -0.69
C ALA A 713 -21.02 33.33 -0.73
N GLU A 714 -19.76 33.36 -1.10
CA GLU A 714 -18.97 34.59 -1.27
C GLU A 714 -19.27 35.32 -2.57
N LEU A 715 -19.57 34.61 -3.64
CA LEU A 715 -19.89 35.22 -4.93
C LEU A 715 -21.24 35.97 -4.90
N VAL A 716 -22.25 35.43 -4.22
CA VAL A 716 -23.61 36.01 -4.20
C VAL A 716 -23.66 37.47 -3.69
N PRO A 717 -22.95 37.85 -2.60
CA PRO A 717 -22.86 39.25 -2.16
C PRO A 717 -22.39 40.21 -3.26
N PHE A 718 -21.38 39.82 -4.04
CA PHE A 718 -20.88 40.64 -5.15
C PHE A 718 -21.89 40.72 -6.30
N VAL A 719 -22.60 39.66 -6.60
CA VAL A 719 -23.67 39.60 -7.59
C VAL A 719 -24.80 40.53 -7.18
N LEU A 720 -25.24 40.48 -5.92
CA LEU A 720 -26.33 41.31 -5.39
C LEU A 720 -25.92 42.80 -5.31
N TYR A 721 -24.67 43.13 -5.01
CA TYR A 721 -24.16 44.48 -5.08
C TYR A 721 -24.42 45.13 -6.46
N VAL A 722 -24.12 44.40 -7.55
CA VAL A 722 -24.30 44.94 -8.91
C VAL A 722 -25.76 44.98 -9.33
N LEU A 723 -26.53 43.90 -8.98
CA LEU A 723 -27.92 43.79 -9.44
C LEU A 723 -28.92 44.67 -8.69
N LEU A 724 -28.64 44.90 -7.40
CA LEU A 724 -29.63 45.54 -6.52
C LEU A 724 -29.20 46.97 -6.07
N ASP A 725 -28.04 47.48 -6.52
CA ASP A 725 -27.49 48.79 -6.15
C ASP A 725 -27.49 49.00 -4.62
N ILE A 726 -27.00 48.00 -3.90
CA ILE A 726 -26.81 48.06 -2.43
C ILE A 726 -25.34 48.34 -2.10
N PRO A 727 -25.00 48.82 -0.88
CA PRO A 727 -23.61 48.92 -0.48
C PRO A 727 -22.88 47.56 -0.57
N LEU A 728 -21.56 47.56 -0.79
CA LEU A 728 -20.80 46.30 -0.93
C LEU A 728 -20.88 45.47 0.36
N PRO A 729 -21.49 44.26 0.32
CA PRO A 729 -21.78 43.54 1.55
C PRO A 729 -20.61 42.69 2.09
N LEU A 730 -19.57 42.47 1.29
CA LEU A 730 -18.43 41.64 1.64
C LEU A 730 -17.15 42.24 1.06
N LEU A 731 -16.12 42.36 1.87
CA LEU A 731 -14.83 42.90 1.45
C LEU A 731 -13.90 41.79 0.95
N VAL A 732 -13.06 42.11 -0.04
CA VAL A 732 -12.06 41.19 -0.59
C VAL A 732 -11.16 40.59 0.49
N VAL A 733 -10.74 41.38 1.46
CA VAL A 733 -9.89 40.95 2.58
C VAL A 733 -10.62 39.92 3.48
N GLN A 734 -11.95 40.04 3.61
CA GLN A 734 -12.77 39.11 4.37
C GLN A 734 -12.88 37.76 3.62
N VAL A 735 -13.04 37.79 2.30
CA VAL A 735 -12.98 36.57 1.46
C VAL A 735 -11.66 35.83 1.65
N LEU A 736 -10.55 36.55 1.51
CA LEU A 736 -9.21 35.98 1.71
C LEU A 736 -9.00 35.42 3.14
N ALA A 737 -9.63 36.02 4.15
CA ALA A 737 -9.58 35.50 5.51
C ALA A 737 -10.35 34.18 5.63
N ILE A 738 -11.49 33.99 4.94
CA ILE A 738 -12.23 32.72 4.91
C ILE A 738 -11.39 31.65 4.26
N ASP A 739 -10.94 31.87 3.05
CA ASP A 739 -10.26 30.86 2.22
C ASP A 739 -8.91 30.40 2.78
N LEU A 740 -8.08 31.34 3.22
CA LEU A 740 -6.69 31.04 3.57
C LEU A 740 -6.48 30.74 5.06
N ILE A 741 -7.32 31.27 5.93
CA ILE A 741 -7.07 31.21 7.37
C ILE A 741 -8.12 30.35 8.08
N ILE A 742 -9.41 30.60 7.78
CA ILE A 742 -10.51 30.06 8.58
C ILE A 742 -10.88 28.64 8.15
N ASP A 743 -11.08 28.39 6.86
CA ASP A 743 -11.66 27.14 6.35
C ASP A 743 -10.67 26.01 6.08
N VAL A 744 -9.36 26.29 6.16
CA VAL A 744 -8.31 25.27 5.94
C VAL A 744 -8.35 24.14 6.97
N ILE A 745 -8.53 24.45 8.27
CA ILE A 745 -8.48 23.45 9.33
C ILE A 745 -9.71 22.52 9.29
N PRO A 746 -10.97 23.03 9.20
CA PRO A 746 -12.15 22.20 9.05
C PRO A 746 -12.13 21.36 7.77
N SER A 747 -11.64 21.89 6.66
CA SER A 747 -11.53 21.15 5.39
C SER A 747 -10.57 19.97 5.48
N LEU A 748 -9.40 20.14 6.11
CA LEU A 748 -8.47 19.05 6.39
C LEU A 748 -9.04 18.02 7.36
N ALA A 749 -9.88 18.44 8.29
CA ALA A 749 -10.54 17.52 9.22
C ALA A 749 -11.53 16.58 8.54
N LEU A 750 -12.23 17.04 7.49
CA LEU A 750 -13.13 16.21 6.67
C LEU A 750 -12.38 15.09 5.95
N SER A 751 -11.14 15.30 5.54
CA SER A 751 -10.34 14.26 4.89
C SER A 751 -10.00 13.06 5.79
N ARG A 752 -10.23 13.18 7.10
CA ARG A 752 -9.96 12.16 8.13
C ARG A 752 -11.23 11.45 8.63
N GLU A 753 -12.38 11.68 8.00
CA GLU A 753 -13.60 10.96 8.37
C GLU A 753 -13.40 9.45 8.18
N PRO A 754 -13.86 8.63 9.15
CA PRO A 754 -13.83 7.19 9.02
C PRO A 754 -14.76 6.71 7.89
N PRO A 755 -14.60 5.46 7.42
CA PRO A 755 -15.48 4.91 6.40
C PRO A 755 -16.96 5.02 6.83
N GLU A 756 -17.80 5.44 5.89
CA GLU A 756 -19.25 5.49 6.11
C GLU A 756 -19.80 4.05 6.10
N ALA A 757 -20.69 3.73 7.02
CA ALA A 757 -21.25 2.39 7.10
C ALA A 757 -21.94 2.01 5.75
N GLY A 758 -21.55 0.87 5.21
CA GLY A 758 -22.03 0.37 3.91
C GLY A 758 -21.14 0.70 2.72
N ILE A 759 -19.99 1.36 2.90
CA ILE A 759 -19.05 1.66 1.80
C ILE A 759 -18.57 0.42 1.05
N MET A 760 -18.45 -0.71 1.76
CA MET A 760 -18.13 -2.03 1.22
C MET A 760 -19.36 -2.84 0.78
N GLN A 761 -20.55 -2.22 0.69
CA GLN A 761 -21.75 -2.78 0.11
C GLN A 761 -22.10 -2.12 -1.24
N GLU A 762 -21.34 -1.08 -1.60
CA GLU A 762 -21.49 -0.41 -2.87
C GLU A 762 -20.62 -1.06 -3.94
N PRO A 763 -21.07 -1.11 -5.21
CA PRO A 763 -20.25 -1.62 -6.30
C PRO A 763 -19.00 -0.76 -6.51
N PRO A 764 -17.96 -1.28 -7.19
CA PRO A 764 -16.79 -0.51 -7.53
C PRO A 764 -17.15 0.74 -8.34
N ARG A 765 -16.48 1.84 -8.01
CA ARG A 765 -16.64 3.11 -8.71
C ARG A 765 -16.12 3.02 -10.14
N SER A 766 -16.80 3.65 -11.10
CA SER A 766 -16.30 3.80 -12.46
C SER A 766 -15.03 4.67 -12.48
N VAL A 767 -14.00 4.23 -13.22
CA VAL A 767 -12.76 5.03 -13.43
C VAL A 767 -13.07 6.36 -14.12
N LYS A 768 -14.15 6.43 -14.88
CA LYS A 768 -14.58 7.65 -15.60
C LYS A 768 -15.32 8.65 -14.69
N GLU A 769 -15.65 8.27 -13.46
CA GLU A 769 -16.30 9.16 -12.50
C GLU A 769 -15.32 10.24 -12.04
N ARG A 770 -15.70 11.49 -12.25
CA ARG A 770 -14.92 12.65 -11.86
C ARG A 770 -15.27 13.08 -10.43
N LEU A 771 -14.29 13.64 -9.72
CA LEU A 771 -14.51 14.27 -8.41
C LEU A 771 -15.53 15.41 -8.50
N PHE A 772 -15.43 16.23 -9.56
CA PHE A 772 -16.40 17.26 -9.90
C PHE A 772 -17.59 16.67 -10.67
N SER A 773 -18.37 15.83 -10.01
CA SER A 773 -19.60 15.29 -10.56
C SER A 773 -20.73 16.33 -10.53
N LYS A 774 -21.76 16.10 -11.36
CA LYS A 774 -22.99 16.92 -11.33
C LYS A 774 -23.62 16.96 -9.93
N GLU A 775 -23.53 15.87 -9.18
CA GLU A 775 -24.01 15.78 -7.80
C GLU A 775 -23.23 16.72 -6.88
N VAL A 776 -21.89 16.71 -6.94
CA VAL A 776 -21.02 17.60 -6.15
C VAL A 776 -21.32 19.05 -6.48
N PHE A 777 -21.44 19.38 -7.76
CA PHE A 777 -21.77 20.75 -8.21
C PHE A 777 -23.13 21.22 -7.69
N THR A 778 -24.18 20.43 -7.90
CA THR A 778 -25.53 20.84 -7.46
C THR A 778 -25.63 20.93 -5.94
N ARG A 779 -24.93 20.05 -5.22
CA ARG A 779 -24.90 20.07 -3.77
C ARG A 779 -24.17 21.30 -3.23
N SER A 780 -23.00 21.62 -3.74
CA SER A 780 -22.26 22.84 -3.33
C SER A 780 -23.04 24.10 -3.65
N LEU A 781 -23.69 24.18 -4.81
CA LEU A 781 -24.46 25.33 -5.24
C LEU A 781 -25.65 25.62 -4.30
N TYR A 782 -26.52 24.62 -4.03
CA TYR A 782 -27.71 24.91 -3.20
C TYR A 782 -27.30 25.18 -1.73
N VAL A 783 -26.29 24.53 -1.19
CA VAL A 783 -25.79 24.83 0.17
C VAL A 783 -25.21 26.23 0.21
N GLY A 784 -24.39 26.60 -0.77
CA GLY A 784 -23.82 27.93 -0.87
C GLY A 784 -24.89 29.01 -1.00
N LEU A 785 -25.97 28.78 -1.78
CA LEU A 785 -27.09 29.71 -1.89
C LEU A 785 -27.87 29.87 -0.57
N ILE A 786 -28.04 28.82 0.22
CA ILE A 786 -28.64 28.89 1.56
C ILE A 786 -27.78 29.75 2.49
N ILE A 787 -26.46 29.51 2.47
CA ILE A 787 -25.50 30.28 3.28
C ILE A 787 -25.52 31.74 2.87
N ALA A 788 -25.45 32.02 1.57
CA ALA A 788 -25.49 33.37 1.02
C ALA A 788 -26.76 34.11 1.40
N ALA A 789 -27.91 33.48 1.22
CA ALA A 789 -29.20 34.07 1.56
C ALA A 789 -29.31 34.43 3.04
N GLY A 790 -28.84 33.55 3.93
CA GLY A 790 -28.79 33.83 5.36
C GLY A 790 -27.81 34.94 5.69
N ALA A 791 -26.59 34.90 5.16
CA ALA A 791 -25.58 35.93 5.41
C ALA A 791 -26.06 37.31 4.92
N MET A 792 -26.65 37.40 3.73
CA MET A 792 -27.19 38.62 3.17
C MET A 792 -28.40 39.14 3.94
N TYR A 793 -29.29 38.24 4.42
CA TYR A 793 -30.39 38.65 5.30
C TYR A 793 -29.86 39.30 6.60
N GLY A 794 -28.83 38.71 7.21
CA GLY A 794 -28.16 39.25 8.38
C GLY A 794 -27.55 40.64 8.10
N CYS A 795 -26.91 40.80 6.94
CA CYS A 795 -26.38 42.10 6.48
C CYS A 795 -27.43 43.17 6.34
N ILE A 796 -28.46 42.90 5.52
CA ILE A 796 -29.53 43.85 5.23
C ILE A 796 -30.31 44.21 6.51
N SER A 797 -30.56 43.24 7.40
CA SER A 797 -31.19 43.47 8.70
C SER A 797 -30.33 44.37 9.59
N ALA A 798 -29.01 44.21 9.61
CA ALA A 798 -28.11 45.04 10.37
C ALA A 798 -28.05 46.49 9.84
N TRP A 799 -28.03 46.66 8.52
CA TRP A 799 -28.10 47.96 7.87
C TRP A 799 -29.43 48.67 8.12
N SER A 800 -30.56 47.97 7.93
CA SER A 800 -31.88 48.50 8.15
C SER A 800 -32.11 48.92 9.60
N ALA A 801 -31.65 48.12 10.57
CA ALA A 801 -31.64 48.48 12.00
C ALA A 801 -30.82 49.76 12.29
N GLY A 802 -29.77 49.98 11.50
CA GLY A 802 -28.95 51.20 11.54
C GLY A 802 -29.51 52.37 10.77
N GLY A 803 -30.74 52.28 10.21
CA GLY A 803 -31.40 53.36 9.50
C GLY A 803 -31.12 53.38 7.98
N TRP A 804 -30.51 52.40 7.43
CA TRP A 804 -30.35 52.28 5.98
C TRP A 804 -31.66 51.94 5.29
N HIS A 805 -31.91 52.59 4.14
CA HIS A 805 -33.04 52.29 3.26
C HIS A 805 -32.52 52.04 1.84
N TRP A 806 -33.28 51.37 1.03
CA TRP A 806 -32.95 51.04 -0.35
C TRP A 806 -32.56 52.26 -1.18
N GLY A 807 -31.42 52.22 -1.87
CA GLY A 807 -30.85 53.34 -2.64
C GLY A 807 -30.02 54.33 -1.83
N MET A 808 -29.85 54.10 -0.53
CA MET A 808 -28.96 54.93 0.30
C MET A 808 -27.55 54.41 0.25
N GLN A 809 -26.58 55.24 -0.07
CA GLN A 809 -25.15 54.94 0.03
C GLN A 809 -24.68 55.05 1.48
N LEU A 810 -23.93 54.11 1.97
CA LEU A 810 -23.32 54.12 3.29
C LEU A 810 -21.82 54.46 3.17
N PRO A 811 -21.28 55.40 3.98
CA PRO A 811 -19.83 55.63 4.03
C PRO A 811 -19.09 54.35 4.49
N ASP A 812 -18.01 54.01 3.82
CA ASP A 812 -17.24 52.75 4.05
C ASP A 812 -16.75 52.57 5.51
N ASN A 813 -16.55 53.65 6.24
CA ASN A 813 -16.11 53.63 7.64
C ASN A 813 -17.26 53.84 8.64
N SER A 814 -18.52 53.86 8.20
CA SER A 814 -19.64 54.03 9.13
C SER A 814 -19.88 52.73 9.94
N ALA A 815 -20.22 52.87 11.24
CA ALA A 815 -20.50 51.76 12.12
C ALA A 815 -21.63 50.83 11.56
N VAL A 816 -22.60 51.43 10.84
CA VAL A 816 -23.69 50.72 10.21
C VAL A 816 -23.16 49.85 9.06
N TYR A 817 -22.32 50.40 8.18
CA TYR A 817 -21.70 49.69 7.07
C TYR A 817 -20.86 48.51 7.58
N LEU A 818 -19.93 48.80 8.51
CA LEU A 818 -19.04 47.79 9.11
C LEU A 818 -19.82 46.69 9.83
N LYS A 819 -20.96 47.01 10.48
CA LYS A 819 -21.80 45.97 11.09
C LYS A 819 -22.41 45.04 10.06
N GLY A 820 -22.95 45.56 8.94
CA GLY A 820 -23.51 44.72 7.90
C GLY A 820 -22.48 43.80 7.21
N THR A 821 -21.33 44.37 6.83
CA THR A 821 -20.24 43.59 6.25
C THR A 821 -19.73 42.52 7.21
N THR A 822 -19.60 42.83 8.53
CA THR A 822 -19.27 41.83 9.56
C THR A 822 -20.31 40.74 9.68
N MET A 823 -21.61 41.07 9.55
CA MET A 823 -22.69 40.07 9.57
C MET A 823 -22.65 39.16 8.35
N THR A 824 -22.30 39.67 7.17
CA THR A 824 -22.10 38.82 5.98
C THR A 824 -20.91 37.87 6.21
N PHE A 825 -19.77 38.41 6.59
CA PHE A 825 -18.53 37.67 6.84
C PHE A 825 -18.73 36.61 7.92
N ALA A 826 -19.22 36.98 9.09
CA ALA A 826 -19.50 36.04 10.17
C ALA A 826 -20.62 35.03 9.80
N GLY A 827 -21.59 35.49 9.00
CA GLY A 827 -22.67 34.62 8.49
C GLY A 827 -22.16 33.47 7.65
N ILE A 828 -21.27 33.75 6.71
CA ILE A 828 -20.63 32.71 5.89
C ILE A 828 -19.81 31.78 6.79
N VAL A 829 -18.94 32.31 7.64
CA VAL A 829 -18.06 31.50 8.50
C VAL A 829 -18.84 30.61 9.47
N VAL A 830 -19.85 31.14 10.17
CA VAL A 830 -20.61 30.37 11.16
C VAL A 830 -21.53 29.36 10.47
N ALA A 831 -22.11 29.69 9.30
CA ALA A 831 -22.87 28.73 8.53
C ALA A 831 -22.01 27.55 8.03
N GLN A 832 -20.74 27.80 7.74
CA GLN A 832 -19.77 26.73 7.39
C GLN A 832 -19.52 25.76 8.56
N VAL A 833 -19.70 26.16 9.82
CA VAL A 833 -19.74 25.21 10.95
C VAL A 833 -20.88 24.18 10.77
N GLY A 834 -22.06 24.65 10.36
CA GLY A 834 -23.17 23.76 10.02
C GLY A 834 -22.84 22.87 8.81
N ASN A 835 -22.23 23.44 7.78
CA ASN A 835 -21.87 22.73 6.56
C ASN A 835 -20.81 21.65 6.81
N VAL A 836 -19.76 21.92 7.60
CA VAL A 836 -18.74 20.89 7.92
C VAL A 836 -19.35 19.72 8.68
N LEU A 837 -20.28 19.96 9.60
CA LEU A 837 -21.01 18.91 10.30
C LEU A 837 -21.90 18.12 9.34
N ALA A 838 -22.59 18.79 8.44
CA ALA A 838 -23.45 18.18 7.45
C ALA A 838 -22.68 17.35 6.42
N CYS A 839 -21.48 17.79 6.03
CA CYS A 839 -20.60 17.10 5.07
C CYS A 839 -19.93 15.85 5.64
N ARG A 840 -19.98 15.59 6.95
CA ARG A 840 -19.38 14.36 7.55
C ARG A 840 -19.94 13.08 6.93
N THR A 841 -21.17 13.08 6.50
CA THR A 841 -21.82 11.94 5.87
C THR A 841 -22.50 12.32 4.55
N ASN A 842 -22.49 11.40 3.59
CA ASN A 842 -23.17 11.60 2.31
C ASN A 842 -24.60 11.09 2.30
N ARG A 843 -24.85 9.93 2.89
CA ARG A 843 -26.15 9.25 2.90
C ARG A 843 -26.72 9.04 4.30
N LEU A 844 -25.85 8.76 5.27
CA LEU A 844 -26.30 8.58 6.65
C LEU A 844 -26.69 9.90 7.29
N SER A 845 -27.66 9.84 8.23
CA SER A 845 -27.97 11.02 9.05
C SER A 845 -26.82 11.35 9.98
N LEU A 846 -26.50 12.63 10.12
CA LEU A 846 -25.54 13.15 11.08
C LEU A 846 -25.85 12.67 12.50
N PHE A 847 -27.12 12.59 12.88
CA PHE A 847 -27.60 12.19 14.21
C PHE A 847 -27.38 10.69 14.50
N LYS A 848 -27.11 9.85 13.49
CA LYS A 848 -26.73 8.44 13.64
C LYS A 848 -25.23 8.22 13.69
N THR A 849 -24.46 9.25 13.42
CA THR A 849 -22.99 9.19 13.39
C THR A 849 -22.42 9.62 14.74
N SER A 850 -21.49 8.86 15.30
CA SER A 850 -20.84 9.21 16.56
C SER A 850 -20.12 10.56 16.42
N SER A 851 -20.40 11.49 17.35
CA SER A 851 -19.69 12.77 17.40
C SER A 851 -18.19 12.60 17.72
N ARG A 852 -17.79 11.47 18.32
CA ARG A 852 -16.40 11.16 18.72
C ARG A 852 -15.61 10.45 17.64
N SER A 853 -16.22 10.07 16.52
CA SER A 853 -15.55 9.33 15.43
C SER A 853 -14.40 10.12 14.81
N ASN A 854 -14.49 11.45 14.75
CA ASN A 854 -13.44 12.33 14.24
C ASN A 854 -13.23 13.54 15.17
N LYS A 855 -12.19 13.50 15.98
CA LYS A 855 -11.82 14.59 16.91
C LYS A 855 -11.42 15.88 16.17
N TRP A 856 -10.87 15.73 14.97
CA TRP A 856 -10.32 16.86 14.22
C TRP A 856 -11.39 17.83 13.74
N ILE A 857 -12.62 17.35 13.51
CA ILE A 857 -13.77 18.21 13.19
C ILE A 857 -14.04 19.22 14.31
N TRP A 858 -14.05 18.76 15.57
CA TRP A 858 -14.28 19.64 16.71
C TRP A 858 -13.14 20.63 16.94
N ILE A 859 -11.88 20.20 16.71
CA ILE A 859 -10.72 21.09 16.72
C ILE A 859 -10.85 22.13 15.60
N GLY A 860 -11.26 21.71 14.40
CA GLY A 860 -11.50 22.62 13.27
C GLY A 860 -12.56 23.66 13.57
N ILE A 861 -13.71 23.24 14.10
CA ILE A 861 -14.80 24.15 14.49
C ILE A 861 -14.34 25.13 15.59
N ALA A 862 -13.66 24.64 16.61
CA ALA A 862 -13.15 25.49 17.69
C ALA A 862 -12.13 26.51 17.16
N ALA A 863 -11.22 26.10 16.27
CA ALA A 863 -10.28 26.99 15.62
C ALA A 863 -11.00 28.07 14.79
N GLN A 864 -11.97 27.66 13.95
CA GLN A 864 -12.76 28.54 13.10
C GLN A 864 -13.50 29.61 13.92
N LEU A 865 -14.20 29.19 15.00
CA LEU A 865 -14.91 30.10 15.88
C LEU A 865 -13.96 31.01 16.69
N SER A 866 -12.80 30.53 17.06
CA SER A 866 -11.78 31.33 17.76
C SER A 866 -11.19 32.38 16.83
N ILE A 867 -10.84 32.02 15.60
CA ILE A 867 -10.27 32.93 14.62
C ILE A 867 -11.27 34.05 14.28
N ILE A 868 -12.53 33.70 13.94
CA ILE A 868 -13.55 34.69 13.61
C ILE A 868 -13.80 35.61 14.81
N SER A 869 -13.78 35.14 16.05
CA SER A 869 -13.92 35.97 17.26
C SER A 869 -12.74 36.94 17.38
N VAL A 870 -11.51 36.53 17.12
CA VAL A 870 -10.33 37.41 17.13
C VAL A 870 -10.49 38.51 16.06
N LEU A 871 -10.93 38.16 14.86
CA LEU A 871 -11.11 39.11 13.76
C LEU A 871 -12.23 40.12 14.03
N ILE A 872 -13.25 39.75 14.82
CA ILE A 872 -14.40 40.62 15.13
C ILE A 872 -14.15 41.49 16.37
N TYR A 873 -13.41 41.04 17.39
CA TYR A 873 -13.32 41.72 18.67
C TYR A 873 -11.97 42.38 18.97
N VAL A 874 -10.88 42.00 18.26
CA VAL A 874 -9.57 42.63 18.46
C VAL A 874 -9.45 43.92 17.64
N PRO A 875 -9.23 45.09 18.23
CA PRO A 875 -9.25 46.37 17.51
C PRO A 875 -8.29 46.47 16.33
N LEU A 876 -7.10 45.87 16.45
CA LEU A 876 -6.13 45.80 15.35
C LEU A 876 -6.67 45.00 14.15
N MET A 877 -7.29 43.87 14.44
CA MET A 877 -7.88 42.99 13.42
C MET A 877 -9.13 43.64 12.79
N GLN A 878 -9.96 44.29 13.59
CA GLN A 878 -11.11 45.07 13.09
C GLN A 878 -10.70 46.05 12.02
N ARG A 879 -9.62 46.77 12.26
CA ARG A 879 -9.10 47.78 11.30
C ARG A 879 -8.61 47.12 10.01
N PHE A 880 -7.89 46.00 10.12
CA PHE A 880 -7.36 45.30 8.93
C PHE A 880 -8.46 44.64 8.09
N PHE A 881 -9.44 44.02 8.73
CA PHE A 881 -10.47 43.22 8.05
C PHE A 881 -11.79 43.96 7.85
N GLY A 882 -11.88 45.24 8.23
CA GLY A 882 -13.11 46.02 8.09
C GLY A 882 -14.27 45.42 8.88
N THR A 883 -14.02 44.97 10.11
CA THR A 883 -15.01 44.32 10.96
C THR A 883 -15.37 45.19 12.16
N THR A 884 -16.46 44.87 12.83
CA THR A 884 -16.86 45.53 14.10
C THR A 884 -17.46 44.50 15.05
N ALA A 885 -17.45 44.76 16.34
CA ALA A 885 -18.02 43.92 17.36
C ALA A 885 -19.55 43.71 17.13
N ILE A 886 -19.99 42.47 17.21
CA ILE A 886 -21.40 42.09 17.10
C ILE A 886 -21.95 41.64 18.44
N GLY A 887 -23.27 41.77 18.65
CA GLY A 887 -23.95 41.47 19.89
C GLY A 887 -24.34 39.98 20.02
N LEU A 888 -24.82 39.63 21.20
CA LEU A 888 -25.26 38.24 21.51
C LEU A 888 -26.41 37.79 20.60
N MET A 889 -27.33 38.68 20.27
CA MET A 889 -28.45 38.34 19.37
C MET A 889 -28.00 38.12 17.94
N ASP A 890 -26.95 38.81 17.49
CA ASP A 890 -26.32 38.58 16.20
C ASP A 890 -25.71 37.16 16.17
N TRP A 891 -24.99 36.76 17.22
CA TRP A 891 -24.45 35.40 17.35
C TRP A 891 -25.55 34.33 17.41
N ALA A 892 -26.68 34.56 18.10
CA ALA A 892 -27.82 33.68 18.12
C ALA A 892 -28.41 33.45 16.73
N TYR A 893 -28.53 34.52 15.94
CA TYR A 893 -28.93 34.45 14.54
C TYR A 893 -27.96 33.64 13.69
N LEU A 894 -26.66 33.88 13.82
CA LEU A 894 -25.61 33.14 13.10
C LEU A 894 -25.62 31.65 13.47
N GLY A 895 -25.80 31.32 14.73
CA GLY A 895 -25.98 29.94 15.19
C GLY A 895 -27.21 29.28 14.61
N LEU A 896 -28.35 30.01 14.51
CA LEU A 896 -29.55 29.50 13.84
C LEU A 896 -29.30 29.23 12.35
N LEU A 897 -28.55 30.06 11.66
CA LEU A 897 -28.16 29.82 10.26
C LEU A 897 -27.36 28.53 10.09
N ALA A 898 -26.39 28.26 10.96
CA ALA A 898 -25.66 26.99 10.95
C ALA A 898 -26.60 25.78 11.12
N VAL A 899 -27.58 25.87 12.02
CA VAL A 899 -28.59 24.82 12.22
C VAL A 899 -29.45 24.63 10.97
N ILE A 900 -29.86 25.70 10.28
CA ILE A 900 -30.63 25.66 9.03
C ILE A 900 -29.87 24.88 7.96
N VAL A 901 -28.55 25.11 7.81
CA VAL A 901 -27.71 24.39 6.84
C VAL A 901 -27.68 22.89 7.16
N VAL A 902 -27.52 22.51 8.44
CA VAL A 902 -27.56 21.11 8.86
C VAL A 902 -28.91 20.48 8.50
N PHE A 903 -30.03 21.12 8.82
CA PHE A 903 -31.36 20.58 8.52
C PHE A 903 -31.64 20.48 7.02
N ALA A 904 -31.22 21.45 6.21
CA ALA A 904 -31.34 21.39 4.75
C ALA A 904 -30.63 20.16 4.18
N GLU A 905 -29.42 19.86 4.64
CA GLU A 905 -28.69 18.67 4.25
C GLU A 905 -29.34 17.36 4.78
N GLU A 906 -29.86 17.35 6.00
CA GLU A 906 -30.57 16.18 6.52
C GLU A 906 -31.85 15.87 5.71
N ILE A 907 -32.56 16.88 5.25
CA ILE A 907 -33.71 16.72 4.35
C ILE A 907 -33.27 16.09 3.02
N ARG A 908 -32.21 16.61 2.40
CA ARG A 908 -31.62 15.99 1.19
C ARG A 908 -31.27 14.51 1.40
N LYS A 909 -30.58 14.19 2.51
CA LYS A 909 -30.21 12.80 2.85
C LYS A 909 -31.43 11.91 3.06
N LEU A 910 -32.54 12.44 3.60
CA LEU A 910 -33.79 11.72 3.72
C LEU A 910 -34.36 11.35 2.34
N PHE A 911 -34.40 12.31 1.40
CA PHE A 911 -34.85 12.06 0.03
C PHE A 911 -33.92 11.07 -0.70
N ALA A 912 -32.59 11.25 -0.61
CA ALA A 912 -31.63 10.35 -1.22
C ALA A 912 -31.82 8.89 -0.75
N ARG A 913 -32.07 8.67 0.55
CA ARG A 913 -32.35 7.33 1.10
C ARG A 913 -33.68 6.75 0.63
N LYS A 914 -34.68 7.57 0.37
CA LYS A 914 -35.97 7.09 -0.15
C LYS A 914 -35.89 6.69 -1.63
N LEU A 915 -35.08 7.40 -2.42
CA LEU A 915 -34.86 7.10 -3.83
C LEU A 915 -33.95 5.88 -4.07
N ALA A 916 -33.12 5.54 -3.10
CA ALA A 916 -32.21 4.38 -3.15
C ALA A 916 -32.86 3.06 -2.66
N LYS A 917 -34.03 3.12 -2.05
CA LYS A 917 -34.90 1.97 -1.73
C LYS A 917 -35.87 1.70 -2.89
#